data_91f584a986eb360b93495efca0b93035
#
_entry.id   91f584a986eb360b93495efca0b93035
#
_cell.length_a   1.000
_cell.length_b   1.000
_cell.length_c   1.000
_cell.angle_alpha   90.00
_cell.angle_beta   90.00
_cell.angle_gamma   90.00
#
_symmetry.space_group_name_H-M   'P 1'
#
loop_
_entity.id
_entity.type
_entity.pdbx_description
1 polymer ?
#
loop_
_entity_poly.entity_id
_entity_poly.type
_entity_poly.pdbx_seq_one_letter_code
_entity_poly.pdbx_strand_id
1 'polypeptide(L)'
;MHRSHFADRVRAFLLAAALVSALICPQALAADAAGSGGCAHGHTLTTCRGGKSVCAVCGETVDIRAAQYTGWLTVEGTADRMYFLSGEHVTGWQQLDGGTYHFDDDGIVHDTETVDTRTCTTNGYAITTCRTCGETCRSAVLRYAGHSWDADHVCTKCGTQGKNIADAQVKTAPAVYNGKDAVCAVAVTYQGRQLTVRTDEADVDGCISYTNNTRVGLGTVSIRGMRDFYGTVSAQYEILPGGVRDAAAAEIGQKQVRLDWTAAAGAENYRVEMSADGGSTWTALPLTAKPVCIVTGLAPATAYTFRLAGCTQVDGRWYFSPYYSNTVTVTTLPEGAFAPSELLGTIDAQVDGRTVTGLSMDAAQYLFLPASADLSRLAVTVHTQNCTNPTVELQGSKGIEPLGETVNITELAAADDGLYTLTVRINGEAAGTLCVAQSENLSALYITSEDPSAQGRAFVDAGDANAAAQLLLADRDGNAVCDGVRTQLRACGRTDPAAAGKRSYQLRLDQACDLAACGEAAERWTLLACCDDATLLHDKLFRELAVSLGMPYTPAADWVDLYYDGVYRGTYLVSETNAVGSTGVDITGMETAYAAVNADYGSDMTTAAAENRYGRTYRYTAGLTEPADITGGYLLARSDTAKAKQDAANGFVTARGCAMNVQSPAWCGRDAMAYISEYYQAFEDAVYAQDAAGNYTGYNAETGKYYYEYCDLTSLVQVYLLQRLAADACAVGVSLSFYKDAGGLLYAGPVSDMELACGDIGADDDFDGGRYLVSALLQIPGFRAAVGNYCHDTFLAQAQRLVGDGGRVMTGGAHLSASAAMNDRLWPLIRAGDRAWPAGTTYADTVADMDAWLTARIAQMRAAYAHTWDAGVVTREPTCTSTGTRVYTSDAGETMTETIPARAHAPEALPAVAATCTTPGLTEGSRCALCGEVLTEQETIPAAHRGLHRLLGKRPGVRSVPRRQSLSGQQIHRYAARGQLGAQRH
;
A
#
# COMPACT_ATOMS: atom_id res chain seq x y z
N MET A 1 22.99 -40.77 1.53
CA MET A 1 22.12 -41.59 2.39
C MET A 1 21.29 -40.66 3.32
N HIS A 2 20.41 -39.80 2.78
CA HIS A 2 19.51 -38.93 3.58
C HIS A 2 18.20 -38.62 2.84
N ARG A 3 17.67 -39.56 2.09
CA ARG A 3 16.36 -39.41 1.41
C ARG A 3 15.23 -40.35 1.92
N SER A 4 15.47 -41.14 2.97
CA SER A 4 14.47 -42.13 3.43
C SER A 4 13.65 -41.69 4.67
N HIS A 5 14.07 -40.69 5.43
CA HIS A 5 13.34 -40.31 6.65
C HIS A 5 12.27 -39.21 6.45
N PHE A 6 12.22 -38.54 5.30
CA PHE A 6 11.17 -37.54 5.02
C PHE A 6 9.86 -38.22 4.51
N ALA A 7 10.01 -39.31 3.75
CA ALA A 7 8.85 -40.06 3.23
C ALA A 7 8.08 -40.81 4.33
N ASP A 8 8.76 -41.26 5.38
CA ASP A 8 8.12 -41.98 6.49
C ASP A 8 7.41 -41.05 7.47
N ARG A 9 7.86 -39.79 7.63
CA ARG A 9 7.14 -38.78 8.44
C ARG A 9 5.90 -38.25 7.73
N VAL A 10 5.93 -38.11 6.39
CA VAL A 10 4.75 -37.68 5.63
C VAL A 10 3.71 -38.83 5.57
N ARG A 11 4.13 -40.09 5.52
CA ARG A 11 3.20 -41.24 5.62
C ARG A 11 2.58 -41.37 7.03
N ALA A 12 3.33 -41.11 8.08
CA ALA A 12 2.79 -41.13 9.45
C ALA A 12 1.81 -39.94 9.69
N PHE A 13 2.05 -38.79 9.07
CA PHE A 13 1.14 -37.64 9.17
C PHE A 13 -0.13 -37.80 8.33
N LEU A 14 -0.03 -38.47 7.17
CA LEU A 14 -1.20 -38.79 6.33
C LEU A 14 -2.02 -39.94 6.93
N LEU A 15 -1.42 -40.90 7.66
CA LEU A 15 -2.18 -41.91 8.41
C LEU A 15 -2.85 -41.36 9.65
N ALA A 16 -2.23 -40.40 10.35
CA ALA A 16 -2.84 -39.69 11.47
C ALA A 16 -3.98 -38.76 11.03
N ALA A 17 -3.85 -38.10 9.88
CA ALA A 17 -4.91 -37.28 9.27
C ALA A 17 -6.09 -38.14 8.74
N ALA A 18 -5.82 -39.35 8.25
CA ALA A 18 -6.86 -40.27 7.84
C ALA A 18 -7.63 -40.91 9.00
N LEU A 19 -7.00 -41.01 10.18
CA LEU A 19 -7.67 -41.49 11.42
C LEU A 19 -8.48 -40.39 12.12
N VAL A 20 -8.14 -39.12 11.93
CA VAL A 20 -8.91 -37.97 12.47
C VAL A 20 -10.10 -37.61 11.56
N SER A 21 -10.02 -37.87 10.26
CA SER A 21 -11.12 -37.61 9.31
C SER A 21 -12.22 -38.68 9.33
N ALA A 22 -12.01 -39.82 10.00
CA ALA A 22 -13.02 -40.88 10.15
C ALA A 22 -13.94 -40.73 11.35
N LEU A 23 -13.84 -39.62 12.10
CA LEU A 23 -14.59 -39.34 13.35
C LEU A 23 -15.62 -38.22 13.26
N ILE A 24 -15.99 -37.78 12.03
CA ILE A 24 -17.06 -36.79 11.88
C ILE A 24 -18.05 -37.29 10.84
N CYS A 25 -19.25 -37.67 11.36
CA CYS A 25 -20.51 -37.93 10.69
C CYS A 25 -20.78 -39.38 10.23
N PRO A 26 -21.67 -40.11 10.87
CA PRO A 26 -22.23 -41.33 10.31
C PRO A 26 -23.39 -40.97 9.37
N GLN A 27 -23.09 -40.76 8.10
CA GLN A 27 -24.10 -40.97 7.07
C GLN A 27 -24.16 -42.48 6.85
N ALA A 28 -25.36 -43.03 7.01
CA ALA A 28 -25.66 -44.41 6.81
C ALA A 28 -25.16 -44.90 5.44
N LEU A 29 -24.10 -45.71 5.45
CA LEU A 29 -23.74 -46.55 4.31
C LEU A 29 -24.76 -47.68 4.24
N ALA A 30 -25.69 -47.58 3.28
CA ALA A 30 -26.53 -48.68 2.89
C ALA A 30 -25.65 -49.79 2.31
N ALA A 31 -25.56 -50.94 3.02
CA ALA A 31 -25.00 -52.15 2.45
C ALA A 31 -26.09 -52.82 1.60
N ASP A 32 -25.89 -52.86 0.29
CA ASP A 32 -26.69 -53.67 -0.64
C ASP A 32 -26.51 -55.16 -0.33
N ALA A 33 -27.41 -55.72 0.47
CA ALA A 33 -27.62 -57.15 0.56
C ALA A 33 -28.75 -57.53 -0.40
N ALA A 34 -28.41 -58.13 -1.53
CA ALA A 34 -29.36 -58.69 -2.46
C ALA A 34 -30.21 -59.77 -1.78
N GLY A 35 -31.54 -59.56 -1.67
CA GLY A 35 -32.51 -60.56 -1.25
C GLY A 35 -33.80 -59.98 -0.74
N SER A 36 -34.79 -59.78 -1.63
CA SER A 36 -36.24 -59.67 -1.42
C SER A 36 -36.74 -58.66 -0.36
N GLY A 37 -37.25 -57.53 -0.81
CA GLY A 37 -38.20 -56.68 -0.04
C GLY A 37 -37.60 -55.65 0.92
N GLY A 38 -36.50 -55.04 0.54
CA GLY A 38 -35.75 -54.11 1.40
C GLY A 38 -36.41 -52.72 1.55
N CYS A 39 -36.32 -52.13 2.72
CA CYS A 39 -36.64 -50.74 3.04
C CYS A 39 -35.84 -49.79 2.13
N ALA A 40 -36.48 -48.92 1.36
CA ALA A 40 -35.85 -48.04 0.36
C ALA A 40 -34.85 -47.02 0.92
N HIS A 41 -34.73 -46.91 2.25
CA HIS A 41 -33.93 -45.87 2.95
C HIS A 41 -32.93 -46.46 3.99
N GLY A 42 -32.64 -47.76 3.93
CA GLY A 42 -31.90 -48.45 5.00
C GLY A 42 -32.79 -48.72 6.24
N HIS A 43 -32.38 -49.75 7.06
CA HIS A 43 -33.17 -50.07 8.27
C HIS A 43 -32.81 -49.17 9.41
N THR A 44 -33.82 -48.53 10.04
CA THR A 44 -33.67 -47.77 11.27
C THR A 44 -33.94 -48.66 12.46
N LEU A 45 -32.92 -49.09 13.17
CA LEU A 45 -33.01 -50.01 14.34
C LEU A 45 -32.96 -49.20 15.63
N THR A 46 -33.82 -49.48 16.59
CA THR A 46 -33.89 -48.77 17.86
C THR A 46 -33.87 -49.70 19.06
N THR A 47 -34.33 -50.91 18.93
CA THR A 47 -34.39 -51.94 19.98
C THR A 47 -33.77 -53.26 19.50
N CYS A 48 -33.35 -54.11 20.44
CA CYS A 48 -32.84 -55.42 20.18
C CYS A 48 -33.41 -56.46 21.10
N ARG A 49 -33.56 -57.72 20.54
CA ARG A 49 -33.96 -58.88 21.33
C ARG A 49 -33.37 -60.17 20.68
N GLY A 50 -32.52 -60.88 21.42
CA GLY A 50 -31.95 -62.14 20.95
C GLY A 50 -31.20 -62.03 19.60
N GLY A 51 -30.38 -60.95 19.40
CA GLY A 51 -29.59 -60.71 18.16
C GLY A 51 -30.41 -60.21 16.98
N LYS A 52 -31.67 -59.85 17.16
CA LYS A 52 -32.56 -59.30 16.16
C LYS A 52 -33.12 -57.95 16.57
N SER A 53 -33.43 -57.10 15.61
CA SER A 53 -34.10 -55.79 15.82
C SER A 53 -35.23 -55.64 14.82
N VAL A 54 -36.25 -54.87 15.14
CA VAL A 54 -37.33 -54.52 14.24
C VAL A 54 -37.10 -53.13 13.68
N CYS A 55 -37.14 -52.97 12.38
CA CYS A 55 -36.98 -51.66 11.77
C CYS A 55 -38.14 -50.74 12.15
N ALA A 56 -37.88 -49.60 12.76
CA ALA A 56 -38.86 -48.64 13.18
C ALA A 56 -39.67 -48.01 12.03
N VAL A 57 -39.19 -48.11 10.79
CA VAL A 57 -39.82 -47.51 9.61
C VAL A 57 -40.64 -48.50 8.82
N CYS A 58 -40.12 -49.75 8.54
CA CYS A 58 -40.82 -50.72 7.72
C CYS A 58 -41.39 -51.95 8.50
N GLY A 59 -41.07 -52.06 9.79
CA GLY A 59 -41.53 -53.17 10.62
C GLY A 59 -40.85 -54.51 10.35
N GLU A 60 -39.86 -54.57 9.47
CA GLU A 60 -39.15 -55.82 9.16
C GLU A 60 -38.20 -56.23 10.28
N THR A 61 -38.10 -57.51 10.57
CA THR A 61 -37.17 -58.07 11.58
C THR A 61 -35.79 -58.26 10.94
N VAL A 62 -34.80 -57.51 11.41
CA VAL A 62 -33.44 -57.51 10.92
C VAL A 62 -32.54 -58.29 11.85
N ASP A 63 -31.72 -59.21 11.32
CA ASP A 63 -30.66 -59.84 12.09
C ASP A 63 -29.47 -58.87 12.22
N ILE A 64 -29.15 -58.48 13.48
CA ILE A 64 -28.15 -57.45 13.79
C ILE A 64 -26.76 -57.85 13.31
N ARG A 65 -26.41 -59.13 13.43
CA ARG A 65 -25.10 -59.66 12.98
C ARG A 65 -25.01 -59.74 11.49
N ALA A 66 -26.06 -60.24 10.83
CA ALA A 66 -26.10 -60.29 9.37
C ALA A 66 -26.09 -58.88 8.71
N ALA A 67 -26.70 -57.92 9.36
CA ALA A 67 -26.70 -56.52 8.98
C ALA A 67 -25.42 -55.75 9.34
N GLN A 68 -24.46 -56.35 10.05
CA GLN A 68 -23.23 -55.70 10.54
C GLN A 68 -23.47 -54.34 11.24
N TYR A 69 -24.57 -54.27 12.02
CA TYR A 69 -24.99 -53.02 12.63
C TYR A 69 -23.95 -52.48 13.63
N THR A 70 -23.72 -51.17 13.60
CA THR A 70 -22.87 -50.46 14.56
C THR A 70 -23.68 -49.34 15.18
N GLY A 71 -23.81 -49.33 16.49
CA GLY A 71 -24.54 -48.28 17.22
C GLY A 71 -25.28 -48.77 18.47
N TRP A 72 -25.96 -47.85 19.11
CA TRP A 72 -26.75 -48.12 20.35
C TRP A 72 -28.11 -48.67 20.02
N LEU A 73 -28.50 -49.73 20.76
CA LEU A 73 -29.88 -50.26 20.76
C LEU A 73 -30.33 -50.45 22.20
N THR A 74 -31.67 -50.26 22.43
CA THR A 74 -32.30 -50.54 23.71
C THR A 74 -32.81 -52.01 23.72
N VAL A 75 -32.64 -52.69 24.83
CA VAL A 75 -33.18 -54.09 24.98
C VAL A 75 -34.70 -54.04 25.08
N GLU A 76 -35.36 -54.80 24.22
CA GLU A 76 -36.83 -54.77 24.12
C GLU A 76 -37.50 -55.15 25.45
N GLY A 77 -38.35 -54.21 25.97
CA GLY A 77 -39.09 -54.39 27.23
C GLY A 77 -38.33 -53.97 28.47
N THR A 78 -37.13 -53.44 28.36
CA THR A 78 -36.31 -52.89 29.47
C THR A 78 -35.85 -51.46 29.17
N ALA A 79 -35.19 -50.81 30.12
CA ALA A 79 -34.48 -49.52 29.92
C ALA A 79 -33.00 -49.74 29.58
N ASP A 80 -32.55 -50.99 29.49
CA ASP A 80 -31.16 -51.35 29.33
C ASP A 80 -30.71 -51.07 27.89
N ARG A 81 -29.47 -50.65 27.72
CA ARG A 81 -28.87 -50.31 26.39
C ARG A 81 -27.67 -51.17 26.14
N MET A 82 -27.50 -51.54 24.87
CA MET A 82 -26.35 -52.26 24.35
C MET A 82 -25.72 -51.48 23.19
N TYR A 83 -24.40 -51.56 23.00
CA TYR A 83 -23.74 -51.08 21.82
C TYR A 83 -23.25 -52.20 20.97
N PHE A 84 -23.51 -52.13 19.70
CA PHE A 84 -23.05 -53.13 18.71
C PHE A 84 -21.94 -52.52 17.84
N LEU A 85 -20.90 -53.30 17.55
CA LEU A 85 -19.84 -52.96 16.64
C LEU A 85 -19.78 -54.07 15.58
N SER A 86 -20.11 -53.73 14.30
CA SER A 86 -20.18 -54.64 13.18
C SER A 86 -21.04 -55.91 13.50
N GLY A 87 -22.18 -55.74 14.12
CA GLY A 87 -23.15 -56.76 14.43
C GLY A 87 -22.93 -57.56 15.72
N GLU A 88 -21.81 -57.40 16.39
CA GLU A 88 -21.53 -58.03 17.70
C GLU A 88 -21.69 -56.99 18.85
N HIS A 89 -22.29 -57.38 19.97
CA HIS A 89 -22.31 -56.53 21.15
C HIS A 89 -20.93 -56.42 21.78
N VAL A 90 -20.62 -55.20 22.30
CA VAL A 90 -19.34 -54.98 22.99
C VAL A 90 -19.48 -55.31 24.47
N THR A 91 -18.38 -55.76 25.11
CA THR A 91 -18.30 -56.06 26.54
C THR A 91 -17.10 -55.41 27.16
N GLY A 92 -17.07 -55.34 28.51
CA GLY A 92 -16.00 -54.71 29.27
C GLY A 92 -15.93 -53.18 29.06
N TRP A 93 -14.77 -52.60 29.30
CA TRP A 93 -14.53 -51.14 29.16
C TRP A 93 -14.39 -50.74 27.67
N GLN A 94 -15.22 -49.84 27.23
CA GLN A 94 -15.22 -49.28 25.87
C GLN A 94 -15.17 -47.79 25.87
N GLN A 95 -14.47 -47.22 24.89
CA GLN A 95 -14.46 -45.78 24.56
C GLN A 95 -15.38 -45.55 23.37
N LEU A 96 -16.54 -44.91 23.59
CA LEU A 96 -17.59 -44.69 22.62
C LEU A 96 -18.12 -43.28 22.70
N ASP A 97 -18.31 -42.61 21.55
CA ASP A 97 -18.93 -41.27 21.51
C ASP A 97 -18.33 -40.23 22.50
N GLY A 98 -17.03 -40.33 22.77
CA GLY A 98 -16.32 -39.43 23.70
C GLY A 98 -16.50 -39.74 25.18
N GLY A 99 -17.23 -40.85 25.53
CA GLY A 99 -17.41 -41.35 26.89
C GLY A 99 -16.72 -42.69 27.12
N THR A 100 -16.46 -43.01 28.38
CA THR A 100 -15.97 -44.33 28.85
C THR A 100 -17.12 -45.10 29.47
N TYR A 101 -17.46 -46.24 28.87
CA TYR A 101 -18.57 -47.07 29.26
C TYR A 101 -18.07 -48.44 29.70
N HIS A 102 -18.79 -49.10 30.64
CA HIS A 102 -18.54 -50.46 31.05
C HIS A 102 -19.78 -51.30 30.69
N PHE A 103 -19.54 -52.38 29.97
CA PHE A 103 -20.56 -53.34 29.56
C PHE A 103 -20.31 -54.69 30.26
N ASP A 104 -21.39 -55.34 30.70
CA ASP A 104 -21.29 -56.69 31.24
C ASP A 104 -21.08 -57.73 30.11
N ASP A 105 -20.99 -59.02 30.50
CA ASP A 105 -20.78 -60.11 29.56
C ASP A 105 -21.95 -60.31 28.57
N ASP A 106 -23.14 -59.83 28.93
CA ASP A 106 -24.34 -59.85 28.09
C ASP A 106 -24.42 -58.58 27.19
N GLY A 107 -23.46 -57.66 27.30
CA GLY A 107 -23.33 -56.44 26.52
C GLY A 107 -24.22 -55.28 26.98
N ILE A 108 -24.76 -55.34 28.21
CA ILE A 108 -25.57 -54.27 28.80
C ILE A 108 -24.66 -53.21 29.41
N VAL A 109 -24.90 -51.93 29.03
CA VAL A 109 -24.12 -50.83 29.59
C VAL A 109 -24.50 -50.54 31.05
N HIS A 110 -23.50 -50.38 31.90
CA HIS A 110 -23.63 -49.97 33.27
C HIS A 110 -23.37 -48.45 33.48
N ASP A 111 -24.02 -47.85 34.45
CA ASP A 111 -23.72 -46.49 34.86
C ASP A 111 -22.30 -46.38 35.40
N THR A 112 -21.62 -45.36 34.99
CA THR A 112 -20.22 -45.07 35.38
C THR A 112 -20.10 -43.71 36.01
N GLU A 113 -19.12 -43.55 36.92
CA GLU A 113 -18.75 -42.29 37.52
C GLU A 113 -17.26 -42.02 37.26
N THR A 114 -16.95 -40.83 36.74
CA THR A 114 -15.58 -40.45 36.46
C THR A 114 -15.09 -39.39 37.42
N VAL A 115 -13.95 -39.65 38.05
CA VAL A 115 -13.27 -38.71 38.93
C VAL A 115 -11.95 -38.31 38.32
N ASP A 116 -11.78 -37.01 38.12
CA ASP A 116 -10.51 -36.44 37.64
C ASP A 116 -9.60 -36.14 38.84
N THR A 117 -8.42 -36.81 38.89
CA THR A 117 -7.48 -36.69 39.98
C THR A 117 -6.43 -35.61 39.79
N ARG A 118 -6.51 -34.86 38.67
CA ARG A 118 -5.60 -33.72 38.43
C ARG A 118 -5.84 -32.61 39.46
N THR A 119 -4.77 -31.99 39.87
CA THR A 119 -4.84 -30.73 40.60
C THR A 119 -4.57 -29.56 39.67
N CYS A 120 -4.56 -28.34 40.17
CA CYS A 120 -4.22 -27.17 39.40
C CYS A 120 -2.76 -27.20 38.90
N THR A 121 -1.86 -27.90 39.55
CA THR A 121 -0.41 -27.87 39.31
C THR A 121 0.23 -29.25 39.12
N THR A 122 -0.52 -30.34 39.33
CA THR A 122 -0.02 -31.70 39.20
C THR A 122 -0.84 -32.52 38.22
N ASN A 123 -0.15 -33.31 37.39
CA ASN A 123 -0.78 -34.29 36.52
C ASN A 123 -1.56 -35.34 37.30
N GLY A 124 -2.61 -35.86 36.74
CA GLY A 124 -3.44 -36.89 37.34
C GLY A 124 -3.99 -37.86 36.29
N TYR A 125 -5.11 -38.47 36.58
CA TYR A 125 -5.82 -39.41 35.71
C TYR A 125 -7.31 -39.19 35.86
N ALA A 126 -8.08 -39.47 34.82
CA ALA A 126 -9.49 -39.72 34.94
C ALA A 126 -9.67 -41.20 35.37
N ILE A 127 -10.28 -41.42 36.50
CA ILE A 127 -10.62 -42.75 36.98
C ILE A 127 -12.13 -42.90 36.87
N THR A 128 -12.55 -43.78 35.97
CA THR A 128 -13.95 -44.09 35.74
C THR A 128 -14.29 -45.41 36.48
N THR A 129 -15.24 -45.36 37.37
CA THR A 129 -15.72 -46.49 38.18
C THR A 129 -17.10 -46.91 37.74
N CYS A 130 -17.30 -48.18 37.44
CA CYS A 130 -18.63 -48.77 37.23
C CYS A 130 -19.39 -48.83 38.55
N ARG A 131 -20.57 -48.23 38.62
CA ARG A 131 -21.38 -48.19 39.83
C ARG A 131 -22.02 -49.52 40.16
N THR A 132 -22.14 -50.44 39.22
CA THR A 132 -22.80 -51.73 39.37
C THR A 132 -21.81 -52.82 39.84
N CYS A 133 -20.61 -52.93 39.26
CA CYS A 133 -19.65 -53.98 39.60
C CYS A 133 -18.44 -53.48 40.43
N GLY A 134 -18.21 -52.15 40.51
CA GLY A 134 -17.07 -51.55 41.20
C GLY A 134 -15.75 -51.57 40.40
N GLU A 135 -15.73 -52.11 39.21
CA GLU A 135 -14.53 -52.09 38.36
C GLU A 135 -14.13 -50.69 37.99
N THR A 136 -12.83 -50.47 37.80
CA THR A 136 -12.28 -49.16 37.44
C THR A 136 -11.44 -49.21 36.19
N CYS A 137 -11.67 -48.21 35.31
CA CYS A 137 -10.80 -47.92 34.19
C CYS A 137 -10.06 -46.60 34.43
N ARG A 138 -8.76 -46.57 34.08
CA ARG A 138 -7.91 -45.41 34.28
C ARG A 138 -7.45 -44.88 32.92
N SER A 139 -7.61 -43.57 32.69
CA SER A 139 -7.13 -42.92 31.50
C SER A 139 -5.58 -42.92 31.43
N ALA A 140 -5.03 -42.55 30.26
CA ALA A 140 -3.64 -42.09 30.20
C ALA A 140 -3.41 -40.89 31.14
N VAL A 141 -2.15 -40.56 31.44
CA VAL A 141 -1.81 -39.40 32.27
C VAL A 141 -2.44 -38.14 31.70
N LEU A 142 -3.30 -37.53 32.46
CA LEU A 142 -3.90 -36.24 32.12
C LEU A 142 -2.98 -35.13 32.65
N ARG A 143 -2.71 -34.14 31.81
CA ARG A 143 -1.94 -32.98 32.21
C ARG A 143 -2.69 -32.21 33.34
N TYR A 144 -1.97 -31.53 34.21
CA TYR A 144 -2.56 -30.71 35.30
C TYR A 144 -3.60 -29.72 34.70
N ALA A 145 -4.65 -29.41 35.49
CA ALA A 145 -5.79 -28.65 34.99
C ALA A 145 -5.49 -27.16 34.78
N GLY A 146 -4.39 -26.66 35.35
CA GLY A 146 -4.10 -25.24 35.42
C GLY A 146 -4.99 -24.51 36.41
N HIS A 147 -4.63 -23.28 36.74
CA HIS A 147 -5.47 -22.41 37.56
C HIS A 147 -6.54 -21.74 36.70
N SER A 148 -7.73 -21.58 37.27
CA SER A 148 -8.82 -20.74 36.73
C SER A 148 -8.92 -19.52 37.61
N TRP A 149 -8.44 -18.39 37.12
CA TRP A 149 -8.36 -17.13 37.87
C TRP A 149 -9.69 -16.38 37.81
N ASP A 150 -10.15 -15.87 38.98
CA ASP A 150 -11.24 -14.90 39.06
C ASP A 150 -10.73 -13.46 38.74
N ALA A 151 -11.60 -12.47 38.97
CA ALA A 151 -11.27 -11.05 38.70
C ALA A 151 -10.16 -10.51 39.61
N ASP A 152 -9.99 -11.10 40.82
CA ASP A 152 -8.95 -10.75 41.80
C ASP A 152 -7.70 -11.63 41.64
N HIS A 153 -7.68 -12.44 40.62
CA HIS A 153 -6.59 -13.39 40.30
C HIS A 153 -6.38 -14.45 41.40
N VAL A 154 -7.44 -14.86 42.06
CA VAL A 154 -7.45 -15.99 42.98
C VAL A 154 -8.02 -17.20 42.24
N CYS A 155 -7.37 -18.35 42.37
CA CYS A 155 -7.85 -19.56 41.69
C CYS A 155 -9.18 -20.02 42.28
N THR A 156 -10.22 -20.08 41.46
CA THR A 156 -11.58 -20.53 41.87
C THR A 156 -11.65 -21.97 42.32
N LYS A 157 -10.61 -22.79 42.01
CA LYS A 157 -10.54 -24.22 42.37
C LYS A 157 -9.77 -24.51 43.66
N CYS A 158 -8.65 -23.81 43.89
CA CYS A 158 -7.75 -24.11 45.00
C CYS A 158 -7.43 -22.92 45.90
N GLY A 159 -7.94 -21.73 45.63
CA GLY A 159 -7.74 -20.53 46.46
C GLY A 159 -6.32 -19.92 46.39
N THR A 160 -5.45 -20.40 45.50
CA THR A 160 -4.11 -19.84 45.39
C THR A 160 -4.16 -18.44 44.73
N GLN A 161 -3.48 -17.47 45.34
CA GLN A 161 -3.29 -16.13 44.74
C GLN A 161 -2.28 -16.21 43.61
N GLY A 162 -2.70 -15.77 42.43
CA GLY A 162 -1.86 -15.72 41.25
C GLY A 162 -0.76 -14.65 41.33
N LYS A 163 0.36 -14.91 40.69
CA LYS A 163 1.47 -13.96 40.52
C LYS A 163 1.49 -13.46 39.12
N ASN A 164 1.55 -12.12 38.93
CA ASN A 164 1.61 -11.55 37.60
C ASN A 164 3.02 -11.70 37.03
N ILE A 165 3.18 -12.47 35.93
CA ILE A 165 4.48 -12.63 35.29
C ILE A 165 4.95 -11.32 34.62
N ALA A 166 4.04 -10.35 34.39
CA ALA A 166 4.42 -9.02 33.88
C ALA A 166 5.39 -8.27 34.80
N ASP A 167 5.39 -8.61 36.10
CA ASP A 167 6.33 -8.04 37.08
C ASP A 167 7.71 -8.72 37.04
N ALA A 168 7.91 -9.72 36.21
CA ALA A 168 9.19 -10.41 36.07
C ALA A 168 10.17 -9.62 35.23
N GLN A 169 11.45 -9.72 35.59
CA GLN A 169 12.55 -9.18 34.80
C GLN A 169 12.98 -10.21 33.76
N VAL A 170 12.93 -9.81 32.48
CA VAL A 170 13.38 -10.62 31.35
C VAL A 170 14.72 -10.10 30.87
N LYS A 171 15.73 -10.97 30.81
CA LYS A 171 17.02 -10.69 30.18
C LYS A 171 17.19 -11.58 28.97
N THR A 172 17.53 -10.96 27.85
CA THR A 172 17.77 -11.61 26.56
C THR A 172 19.22 -11.45 26.13
N ALA A 173 19.71 -12.37 25.32
CA ALA A 173 20.99 -12.23 24.63
C ALA A 173 20.74 -12.13 23.13
N PRO A 174 21.62 -11.47 22.34
CA PRO A 174 21.48 -11.49 20.90
C PRO A 174 21.49 -12.91 20.33
N ALA A 175 20.68 -13.14 19.30
CA ALA A 175 20.69 -14.38 18.52
C ALA A 175 21.43 -14.15 17.18
N VAL A 176 21.98 -15.20 16.61
CA VAL A 176 22.62 -15.13 15.28
C VAL A 176 21.76 -15.89 14.28
N TYR A 177 21.41 -15.21 13.19
CA TYR A 177 20.60 -15.78 12.12
C TYR A 177 21.40 -16.81 11.32
N ASN A 178 20.82 -17.96 11.06
CA ASN A 178 21.43 -19.08 10.35
C ASN A 178 20.58 -19.60 9.18
N GLY A 179 19.64 -18.78 8.71
CA GLY A 179 18.68 -19.15 7.68
C GLY A 179 17.42 -19.86 8.21
N LYS A 180 17.21 -19.87 9.54
CA LYS A 180 16.04 -20.43 10.23
C LYS A 180 15.61 -19.49 11.35
N ASP A 181 14.51 -19.82 12.03
CA ASP A 181 14.04 -19.08 13.19
C ASP A 181 15.16 -18.84 14.20
N ALA A 182 15.49 -17.59 14.44
CA ALA A 182 16.49 -17.18 15.40
C ALA A 182 15.87 -17.04 16.79
N VAL A 183 16.33 -17.85 17.74
CA VAL A 183 15.85 -17.85 19.13
C VAL A 183 16.95 -17.41 20.06
N CYS A 184 16.64 -16.51 20.97
CA CYS A 184 17.61 -15.98 21.93
C CYS A 184 17.66 -16.82 23.21
N ALA A 185 18.79 -16.76 23.94
CA ALA A 185 18.82 -17.21 25.31
C ALA A 185 18.05 -16.24 26.20
N VAL A 186 17.13 -16.78 27.03
CA VAL A 186 16.24 -16.01 27.90
C VAL A 186 16.47 -16.39 29.36
N ALA A 187 16.60 -15.41 30.24
CA ALA A 187 16.57 -15.59 31.69
C ALA A 187 15.44 -14.71 32.26
N VAL A 188 14.52 -15.34 32.99
CA VAL A 188 13.37 -14.66 33.60
C VAL A 188 13.50 -14.75 35.13
N THR A 189 13.39 -13.61 35.80
CA THR A 189 13.55 -13.54 37.27
C THR A 189 12.35 -12.81 37.88
N TYR A 190 11.71 -13.43 38.86
CA TYR A 190 10.61 -12.85 39.61
C TYR A 190 10.98 -12.75 41.09
N GLN A 191 11.01 -11.54 41.66
CA GLN A 191 11.39 -11.24 43.04
C GLN A 191 12.68 -11.94 43.47
N GLY A 192 13.70 -11.95 42.58
CA GLY A 192 15.00 -12.58 42.86
C GLY A 192 15.07 -14.10 42.62
N ARG A 193 13.92 -14.76 42.35
CA ARG A 193 13.89 -16.18 41.98
C ARG A 193 13.94 -16.33 40.47
N GLN A 194 14.83 -17.17 39.96
CA GLN A 194 14.83 -17.53 38.53
C GLN A 194 13.65 -18.48 38.25
N LEU A 195 12.90 -18.17 37.17
CA LEU A 195 11.77 -18.97 36.72
C LEU A 195 12.21 -19.99 35.68
N THR A 196 11.56 -21.15 35.67
CA THR A 196 11.70 -22.17 34.64
C THR A 196 10.81 -21.82 33.47
N VAL A 197 11.42 -21.48 32.32
CA VAL A 197 10.68 -21.09 31.12
C VAL A 197 11.15 -21.93 29.91
N ARG A 198 10.20 -22.42 29.08
CA ARG A 198 10.45 -23.24 27.90
C ARG A 198 9.40 -22.99 26.84
N THR A 199 9.65 -23.49 25.63
CA THR A 199 8.68 -23.48 24.53
C THR A 199 7.63 -24.57 24.64
N ASP A 200 7.88 -25.64 25.37
CA ASP A 200 6.89 -26.63 25.76
C ASP A 200 6.23 -26.22 27.10
N GLU A 201 4.96 -26.57 27.25
CA GLU A 201 4.19 -26.21 28.43
C GLU A 201 4.37 -27.20 29.59
N ALA A 202 5.29 -28.16 29.50
CA ALA A 202 5.49 -29.20 30.50
C ALA A 202 6.29 -28.67 31.69
N ASP A 203 5.63 -28.56 32.84
CA ASP A 203 6.22 -28.35 34.15
C ASP A 203 7.08 -27.07 34.27
N VAL A 204 6.57 -25.96 33.70
CA VAL A 204 7.27 -24.67 33.63
C VAL A 204 6.49 -23.54 34.34
N ASP A 205 7.21 -22.53 34.83
CA ASP A 205 6.64 -21.29 35.40
C ASP A 205 6.12 -20.34 34.29
N GLY A 206 6.65 -20.47 33.06
CA GLY A 206 6.24 -19.69 31.88
C GLY A 206 6.52 -20.41 30.55
N CYS A 207 5.57 -20.26 29.62
CA CYS A 207 5.69 -20.76 28.24
C CYS A 207 6.24 -19.67 27.34
N ILE A 208 7.33 -19.96 26.61
CA ILE A 208 7.98 -19.04 25.70
C ILE A 208 7.41 -19.18 24.29
N SER A 209 7.18 -18.05 23.65
CA SER A 209 6.95 -17.93 22.21
C SER A 209 7.84 -16.86 21.61
N TYR A 210 8.16 -16.98 20.33
CA TYR A 210 8.97 -16.02 19.58
C TYR A 210 8.16 -15.50 18.40
N THR A 211 8.33 -14.20 18.13
CA THR A 211 7.76 -13.53 16.96
C THR A 211 8.81 -12.60 16.35
N ASN A 212 8.66 -12.25 15.09
CA ASN A 212 9.63 -11.44 14.33
C ASN A 212 11.06 -12.01 14.38
N ASN A 213 11.19 -13.34 14.35
CA ASN A 213 12.45 -14.04 14.56
C ASN A 213 12.98 -14.76 13.32
N THR A 214 12.43 -14.46 12.15
CA THR A 214 12.77 -15.10 10.86
C THR A 214 13.75 -14.29 10.02
N ARG A 215 14.18 -13.12 10.50
CA ARG A 215 15.14 -12.23 9.81
C ARG A 215 16.03 -11.48 10.80
N VAL A 216 17.06 -10.84 10.28
CA VAL A 216 17.91 -9.91 11.05
C VAL A 216 17.11 -8.70 11.52
N GLY A 217 17.42 -8.16 12.70
CA GLY A 217 16.74 -7.01 13.28
C GLY A 217 16.33 -7.22 14.74
N LEU A 218 15.12 -6.86 15.11
CA LEU A 218 14.58 -7.04 16.45
C LEU A 218 13.55 -8.18 16.47
N GLY A 219 13.88 -9.25 17.17
CA GLY A 219 12.95 -10.31 17.54
C GLY A 219 12.23 -9.97 18.84
N THR A 220 11.08 -10.58 19.04
CA THR A 220 10.31 -10.48 20.30
C THR A 220 10.16 -11.84 20.92
N VAL A 221 10.50 -11.95 22.20
CA VAL A 221 10.20 -13.10 23.03
C VAL A 221 9.07 -12.74 23.98
N SER A 222 8.07 -13.60 24.03
CA SER A 222 6.91 -13.46 24.94
C SER A 222 6.83 -14.67 25.85
N ILE A 223 6.65 -14.43 27.13
CA ILE A 223 6.55 -15.44 28.17
C ILE A 223 5.16 -15.35 28.78
N ARG A 224 4.32 -16.32 28.50
CA ARG A 224 2.99 -16.47 29.11
C ARG A 224 3.12 -17.22 30.44
N GLY A 225 2.58 -16.66 31.50
CA GLY A 225 2.58 -17.26 32.81
C GLY A 225 1.89 -18.63 32.84
N MET A 226 2.48 -19.57 33.58
CA MET A 226 1.99 -20.93 33.76
C MET A 226 1.99 -21.24 35.25
N ARG A 227 1.33 -22.30 35.68
CA ARG A 227 1.20 -22.69 37.07
C ARG A 227 0.66 -21.54 37.94
N ASP A 228 1.47 -21.06 38.89
CA ASP A 228 1.13 -19.97 39.82
C ASP A 228 1.15 -18.58 39.16
N PHE A 229 1.59 -18.49 37.92
CA PHE A 229 1.72 -17.22 37.23
C PHE A 229 0.62 -17.03 36.19
N TYR A 230 0.09 -15.79 36.13
CA TYR A 230 -0.82 -15.33 35.09
C TYR A 230 -0.20 -14.18 34.29
N GLY A 231 -0.86 -13.76 33.20
CA GLY A 231 -0.42 -12.66 32.36
C GLY A 231 0.70 -13.04 31.38
N THR A 232 1.28 -12.04 30.75
CA THR A 232 2.37 -12.18 29.78
C THR A 232 3.38 -11.07 29.97
N VAL A 233 4.66 -11.38 29.81
CA VAL A 233 5.75 -10.41 29.72
C VAL A 233 6.50 -10.63 28.43
N SER A 234 6.89 -9.55 27.77
CA SER A 234 7.63 -9.61 26.50
C SER A 234 8.90 -8.77 26.60
N ALA A 235 9.93 -9.18 25.85
CA ALA A 235 11.17 -8.45 25.70
C ALA A 235 11.67 -8.56 24.24
N GLN A 236 12.34 -7.54 23.79
CA GLN A 236 13.01 -7.56 22.48
C GLN A 236 14.45 -8.10 22.64
N TYR A 237 14.96 -8.66 21.54
CA TYR A 237 16.34 -9.09 21.42
C TYR A 237 16.84 -8.86 20.01
N GLU A 238 18.16 -8.65 19.88
CA GLU A 238 18.77 -8.45 18.59
C GLU A 238 19.02 -9.77 17.88
N ILE A 239 18.71 -9.79 16.58
CA ILE A 239 19.04 -10.88 15.66
C ILE A 239 20.11 -10.34 14.73
N LEU A 240 21.30 -10.92 14.81
CA LEU A 240 22.50 -10.50 14.10
C LEU A 240 22.76 -11.41 12.90
N PRO A 241 23.37 -10.92 11.81
CA PRO A 241 23.75 -11.75 10.66
C PRO A 241 24.71 -12.86 11.05
N GLY A 242 24.73 -13.93 10.27
CA GLY A 242 25.69 -15.04 10.37
C GLY A 242 27.12 -14.61 10.08
N GLY A 243 28.08 -15.46 10.38
CA GLY A 243 29.49 -15.23 10.08
C GLY A 243 29.82 -15.52 8.60
N VAL A 244 30.70 -14.72 8.05
CA VAL A 244 31.34 -14.93 6.73
C VAL A 244 32.27 -16.14 6.77
N ARG A 245 32.31 -16.93 5.69
CA ARG A 245 33.17 -18.11 5.56
C ARG A 245 33.97 -18.08 4.27
N ASP A 246 35.04 -18.86 4.24
CA ASP A 246 35.84 -19.16 3.06
C ASP A 246 36.37 -17.91 2.34
N ALA A 247 36.69 -16.86 3.11
CA ALA A 247 37.29 -15.66 2.56
C ALA A 247 38.69 -15.98 1.98
N ALA A 248 38.92 -15.57 0.73
CA ALA A 248 40.14 -15.79 -0.03
C ALA A 248 40.48 -14.58 -0.92
N ALA A 249 41.75 -14.41 -1.24
CA ALA A 249 42.14 -13.51 -2.32
C ALA A 249 42.06 -14.27 -3.64
N ALA A 250 41.13 -13.86 -4.50
CA ALA A 250 40.89 -14.47 -5.80
C ALA A 250 41.90 -13.92 -6.86
N GLU A 251 42.28 -12.65 -6.70
CA GLU A 251 43.24 -12.00 -7.59
C GLU A 251 44.09 -10.98 -6.81
N ILE A 252 45.39 -10.93 -7.14
CA ILE A 252 46.36 -10.02 -6.53
C ILE A 252 46.97 -9.18 -7.63
N GLY A 253 46.74 -7.86 -7.57
CA GLY A 253 47.36 -6.88 -8.49
C GLY A 253 48.47 -6.09 -7.83
N GLN A 254 48.97 -5.09 -8.55
CA GLN A 254 50.01 -4.17 -8.05
C GLN A 254 49.44 -3.20 -7.02
N LYS A 255 48.23 -2.69 -7.25
CA LYS A 255 47.56 -1.67 -6.41
C LYS A 255 46.16 -2.09 -5.97
N GLN A 256 45.79 -3.34 -6.21
CA GLN A 256 44.46 -3.88 -5.86
C GLN A 256 44.56 -5.37 -5.45
N VAL A 257 43.56 -5.79 -4.70
CA VAL A 257 43.31 -7.19 -4.34
C VAL A 257 41.81 -7.45 -4.46
N ARG A 258 41.47 -8.52 -5.17
CA ARG A 258 40.08 -9.04 -5.19
C ARG A 258 39.93 -10.08 -4.09
N LEU A 259 38.94 -9.87 -3.23
CA LEU A 259 38.52 -10.79 -2.19
C LEU A 259 37.19 -11.41 -2.54
N ASP A 260 37.08 -12.74 -2.45
CA ASP A 260 35.81 -13.48 -2.63
C ASP A 260 35.54 -14.26 -1.33
N TRP A 261 34.26 -14.51 -1.02
CA TRP A 261 33.86 -15.27 0.17
C TRP A 261 32.50 -15.92 0.01
N THR A 262 32.16 -16.85 0.90
CA THR A 262 30.81 -17.42 0.97
C THR A 262 29.85 -16.47 1.71
N ALA A 263 28.70 -16.17 1.12
CA ALA A 263 27.68 -15.29 1.67
C ALA A 263 27.22 -15.76 3.06
N ALA A 264 27.07 -14.82 3.99
CA ALA A 264 26.61 -15.09 5.34
C ALA A 264 25.07 -15.01 5.42
N ALA A 265 24.47 -15.93 6.16
CA ALA A 265 23.02 -15.96 6.32
C ALA A 265 22.52 -14.64 6.94
N GLY A 266 21.55 -14.00 6.30
CA GLY A 266 20.96 -12.74 6.74
C GLY A 266 21.86 -11.52 6.59
N ALA A 267 22.98 -11.62 5.86
CA ALA A 267 23.80 -10.47 5.52
C ALA A 267 23.40 -9.95 4.13
N GLU A 268 23.11 -8.67 4.06
CA GLU A 268 22.83 -7.92 2.82
C GLU A 268 24.05 -7.11 2.39
N ASN A 269 24.92 -6.82 3.34
CA ASN A 269 26.16 -6.10 3.12
C ASN A 269 27.30 -6.75 3.90
N TYR A 270 28.51 -6.39 3.54
CA TYR A 270 29.73 -6.87 4.17
C TYR A 270 30.66 -5.71 4.52
N ARG A 271 31.17 -5.70 5.74
CA ARG A 271 32.25 -4.83 6.19
C ARG A 271 33.57 -5.55 5.98
N VAL A 272 34.39 -5.02 5.07
CA VAL A 272 35.77 -5.45 4.87
C VAL A 272 36.67 -4.57 5.73
N GLU A 273 37.53 -5.18 6.50
CA GLU A 273 38.57 -4.49 7.28
C GLU A 273 39.96 -4.90 6.80
N MET A 274 40.80 -3.91 6.58
CA MET A 274 42.16 -4.04 6.09
C MET A 274 43.17 -3.67 7.19
N SER A 275 44.28 -4.43 7.28
CA SER A 275 45.42 -4.14 8.10
C SER A 275 46.69 -4.15 7.24
N ALA A 276 47.56 -3.16 7.43
CA ALA A 276 48.90 -3.09 6.83
C ALA A 276 50.03 -3.46 7.82
N ASP A 277 49.68 -3.85 9.06
CA ASP A 277 50.60 -4.12 10.14
C ASP A 277 50.44 -5.54 10.73
N GLY A 278 49.95 -6.46 9.89
CA GLY A 278 49.76 -7.88 10.26
C GLY A 278 48.62 -8.15 11.24
N GLY A 279 47.60 -7.27 11.28
CA GLY A 279 46.42 -7.43 12.10
C GLY A 279 46.46 -6.70 13.44
N SER A 280 47.47 -5.83 13.65
CA SER A 280 47.58 -5.05 14.88
C SER A 280 46.57 -3.88 14.89
N THR A 281 46.39 -3.22 13.75
CA THR A 281 45.35 -2.18 13.56
C THR A 281 44.51 -2.51 12.33
N TRP A 282 43.23 -2.06 12.33
CA TRP A 282 42.27 -2.36 11.28
C TRP A 282 41.60 -1.09 10.80
N THR A 283 41.55 -0.95 9.48
CA THR A 283 40.80 0.13 8.81
C THR A 283 39.60 -0.46 8.09
N ALA A 284 38.39 0.03 8.40
CA ALA A 284 37.17 -0.39 7.70
C ALA A 284 37.10 0.29 6.33
N LEU A 285 36.80 -0.50 5.31
CA LEU A 285 36.52 -0.05 3.96
C LEU A 285 35.01 0.23 3.78
N PRO A 286 34.60 0.89 2.69
CA PRO A 286 33.18 1.03 2.34
C PRO A 286 32.48 -0.33 2.30
N LEU A 287 31.21 -0.36 2.67
CA LEU A 287 30.42 -1.58 2.65
C LEU A 287 30.22 -2.07 1.20
N THR A 288 30.18 -3.37 1.02
CA THR A 288 29.85 -4.02 -0.25
C THR A 288 28.63 -4.93 -0.08
N ALA A 289 27.71 -4.90 -1.05
CA ALA A 289 26.46 -5.66 -1.01
C ALA A 289 26.61 -7.13 -1.44
N LYS A 290 27.69 -7.49 -2.13
CA LYS A 290 27.89 -8.85 -2.64
C LYS A 290 29.11 -9.50 -1.98
N PRO A 291 29.22 -10.85 -2.03
CA PRO A 291 30.31 -11.58 -1.43
C PRO A 291 31.63 -11.49 -2.23
N VAL A 292 31.90 -10.29 -2.77
CA VAL A 292 33.12 -9.95 -3.51
C VAL A 292 33.49 -8.49 -3.23
N CYS A 293 34.77 -8.19 -3.13
CA CYS A 293 35.29 -6.82 -2.97
C CYS A 293 36.62 -6.67 -3.69
N ILE A 294 36.75 -5.60 -4.48
CA ILE A 294 38.05 -5.18 -5.03
C ILE A 294 38.57 -4.03 -4.18
N VAL A 295 39.60 -4.29 -3.44
CA VAL A 295 40.31 -3.28 -2.62
C VAL A 295 41.36 -2.61 -3.49
N THR A 296 41.23 -1.33 -3.72
CA THR A 296 42.13 -0.53 -4.58
C THR A 296 42.97 0.46 -3.76
N GLY A 297 43.94 1.14 -4.41
CA GLY A 297 44.75 2.16 -3.77
C GLY A 297 45.84 1.60 -2.86
N LEU A 298 46.20 0.32 -3.00
CA LEU A 298 47.22 -0.36 -2.24
C LEU A 298 48.61 0.04 -2.74
N ALA A 299 49.63 -0.06 -1.87
CA ALA A 299 51.02 0.11 -2.25
C ALA A 299 51.58 -1.17 -2.89
N PRO A 300 52.45 -1.08 -3.92
CA PRO A 300 53.07 -2.25 -4.52
C PRO A 300 54.00 -2.96 -3.55
N ALA A 301 54.21 -4.27 -3.76
CA ALA A 301 55.08 -5.15 -2.98
C ALA A 301 54.86 -5.06 -1.45
N THR A 302 53.61 -4.81 -1.03
CA THR A 302 53.25 -4.56 0.37
C THR A 302 52.29 -5.65 0.85
N ALA A 303 52.52 -6.15 2.07
CA ALA A 303 51.68 -7.15 2.71
C ALA A 303 50.47 -6.50 3.38
N TYR A 304 49.25 -7.04 3.08
CA TYR A 304 48.00 -6.65 3.68
C TYR A 304 47.28 -7.86 4.26
N THR A 305 46.59 -7.66 5.35
CA THR A 305 45.70 -8.67 5.95
C THR A 305 44.29 -8.14 5.97
N PHE A 306 43.33 -8.99 5.57
CA PHE A 306 41.88 -8.66 5.50
C PHE A 306 41.05 -9.57 6.39
N ARG A 307 39.95 -9.05 6.93
CA ARG A 307 38.88 -9.80 7.59
C ARG A 307 37.55 -9.18 7.26
N LEU A 308 36.50 -10.00 7.32
CA LEU A 308 35.17 -9.57 6.86
C LEU A 308 34.10 -9.95 7.89
N ALA A 309 33.08 -9.11 8.00
CA ALA A 309 31.90 -9.39 8.80
C ALA A 309 30.63 -9.03 7.99
N GLY A 310 29.64 -9.91 8.01
CA GLY A 310 28.34 -9.65 7.42
C GLY A 310 27.59 -8.56 8.21
N CYS A 311 26.81 -7.71 7.53
CA CYS A 311 25.95 -6.72 8.16
C CYS A 311 24.66 -6.50 7.36
N THR A 312 23.64 -5.96 8.03
CA THR A 312 22.33 -5.65 7.44
C THR A 312 21.79 -4.41 8.10
N GLN A 313 21.14 -3.55 7.34
CA GLN A 313 20.45 -2.37 7.87
C GLN A 313 18.97 -2.66 7.98
N VAL A 314 18.39 -2.46 9.17
CA VAL A 314 16.96 -2.58 9.42
C VAL A 314 16.50 -1.32 10.15
N ASP A 315 15.49 -0.64 9.65
CA ASP A 315 14.93 0.60 10.22
C ASP A 315 16.03 1.66 10.50
N GLY A 316 16.96 1.84 9.56
CA GLY A 316 18.06 2.79 9.66
C GLY A 316 19.18 2.39 10.64
N ARG A 317 19.05 1.26 11.31
CA ARG A 317 20.05 0.73 12.26
C ARG A 317 20.85 -0.41 11.66
N TRP A 318 22.18 -0.35 11.78
CA TRP A 318 23.08 -1.42 11.35
C TRP A 318 23.20 -2.53 12.39
N TYR A 319 23.05 -3.77 11.94
CA TYR A 319 23.29 -5.01 12.68
C TYR A 319 24.50 -5.70 12.07
N PHE A 320 25.55 -5.91 12.85
CA PHE A 320 26.77 -6.55 12.39
C PHE A 320 26.89 -7.95 12.96
N SER A 321 27.40 -8.89 12.16
CA SER A 321 27.77 -10.20 12.66
C SER A 321 28.77 -10.07 13.82
N PRO A 322 28.59 -10.85 14.91
CA PRO A 322 29.60 -10.89 15.99
C PRO A 322 30.85 -11.68 15.60
N TYR A 323 30.85 -12.29 14.42
CA TYR A 323 31.93 -13.15 13.93
C TYR A 323 32.59 -12.54 12.69
N TYR A 324 33.92 -12.48 12.71
CA TYR A 324 34.70 -12.19 11.50
C TYR A 324 34.99 -13.48 10.74
N SER A 325 35.32 -13.37 9.45
CA SER A 325 35.86 -14.45 8.62
C SER A 325 37.23 -14.91 9.13
N ASN A 326 37.78 -15.96 8.50
CA ASN A 326 39.21 -16.20 8.51
C ASN A 326 39.95 -14.94 7.99
N THR A 327 41.17 -14.72 8.47
CA THR A 327 42.02 -13.65 7.93
C THR A 327 42.66 -14.09 6.61
N VAL A 328 42.69 -13.16 5.64
CA VAL A 328 43.36 -13.34 4.34
C VAL A 328 44.57 -12.45 4.29
N THR A 329 45.80 -13.01 4.21
CA THR A 329 47.04 -12.26 4.12
C THR A 329 47.63 -12.43 2.71
N VAL A 330 47.91 -11.31 2.04
CA VAL A 330 48.47 -11.27 0.69
C VAL A 330 49.55 -10.21 0.59
N THR A 331 50.45 -10.37 -0.38
CA THR A 331 51.42 -9.33 -0.76
C THR A 331 51.10 -8.89 -2.18
N THR A 332 50.87 -7.58 -2.39
CA THR A 332 50.64 -7.01 -3.70
C THR A 332 51.81 -7.23 -4.65
N LEU A 333 51.56 -7.23 -5.98
CA LEU A 333 52.59 -7.39 -6.98
C LEU A 333 53.58 -6.21 -6.93
N PRO A 334 54.83 -6.41 -7.39
CA PRO A 334 55.83 -5.34 -7.53
C PRO A 334 55.41 -4.29 -8.56
N GLU A 335 56.01 -3.10 -8.49
CA GLU A 335 55.72 -2.00 -9.43
C GLU A 335 56.04 -2.43 -10.87
N GLY A 336 55.08 -2.15 -11.79
CA GLY A 336 55.16 -2.53 -13.21
C GLY A 336 54.61 -3.92 -13.55
N ALA A 337 54.20 -4.72 -12.58
CA ALA A 337 53.51 -5.98 -12.80
C ALA A 337 51.97 -5.79 -12.58
N PHE A 338 51.16 -5.99 -13.62
CA PHE A 338 49.70 -5.82 -13.60
C PHE A 338 49.02 -7.18 -13.56
N ALA A 339 48.02 -7.29 -12.77
CA ALA A 339 47.06 -8.41 -12.82
C ALA A 339 46.21 -8.31 -14.09
N PRO A 340 45.68 -9.44 -14.61
CA PRO A 340 44.83 -9.40 -15.79
C PRO A 340 43.64 -8.42 -15.70
N SER A 341 43.01 -8.30 -14.52
CA SER A 341 41.88 -7.35 -14.31
C SER A 341 42.31 -5.89 -14.34
N GLU A 342 43.60 -5.57 -14.03
CA GLU A 342 44.10 -4.21 -14.15
C GLU A 342 44.38 -3.78 -15.61
N LEU A 343 44.25 -4.73 -16.56
CA LEU A 343 44.34 -4.46 -17.99
C LEU A 343 42.98 -4.09 -18.61
N LEU A 344 41.85 -4.42 -17.94
CA LEU A 344 40.51 -4.14 -18.40
C LEU A 344 40.07 -2.75 -17.95
N GLY A 345 39.61 -1.93 -18.92
CA GLY A 345 38.94 -0.66 -18.68
C GLY A 345 37.42 -0.81 -18.77
N THR A 346 36.75 0.14 -19.38
CA THR A 346 35.31 0.10 -19.64
C THR A 346 34.99 -0.76 -20.87
N ILE A 347 33.72 -1.24 -20.93
CA ILE A 347 33.18 -1.94 -22.10
C ILE A 347 31.94 -1.18 -22.56
N ASP A 348 31.91 -0.87 -23.85
CA ASP A 348 30.80 -0.18 -24.49
C ASP A 348 30.21 -1.04 -25.62
N ALA A 349 28.95 -0.82 -25.96
CA ALA A 349 28.31 -1.39 -27.13
C ALA A 349 27.75 -0.27 -28.03
N GLN A 350 27.68 -0.52 -29.35
CA GLN A 350 26.98 0.35 -30.29
C GLN A 350 25.64 -0.29 -30.67
N VAL A 351 24.55 0.43 -30.45
CA VAL A 351 23.19 0.03 -30.82
C VAL A 351 22.54 1.20 -31.58
N ASP A 352 22.11 0.99 -32.81
CA ASP A 352 21.48 2.00 -33.67
C ASP A 352 22.26 3.30 -33.77
N GLY A 353 23.61 3.18 -33.87
CA GLY A 353 24.52 4.32 -33.93
C GLY A 353 24.73 5.08 -32.60
N ARG A 354 24.26 4.55 -31.50
CA ARG A 354 24.41 5.13 -30.16
C ARG A 354 25.28 4.26 -29.27
N THR A 355 26.05 4.89 -28.41
CA THR A 355 26.89 4.20 -27.44
C THR A 355 26.06 3.85 -26.19
N VAL A 356 26.04 2.57 -25.83
CA VAL A 356 25.61 2.08 -24.53
C VAL A 356 26.84 1.75 -23.71
N THR A 357 27.04 2.51 -22.64
CA THR A 357 28.20 2.38 -21.76
C THR A 357 27.97 1.33 -20.70
N GLY A 358 28.92 0.42 -20.54
CA GLY A 358 28.86 -0.62 -19.54
C GLY A 358 29.01 -0.08 -18.12
N LEU A 359 28.27 -0.71 -17.20
CA LEU A 359 28.28 -0.42 -15.78
C LEU A 359 29.17 -1.42 -15.02
N SER A 360 30.12 -0.91 -14.25
CA SER A 360 30.90 -1.77 -13.33
C SER A 360 30.10 -2.02 -12.05
N MET A 361 29.70 -3.25 -11.81
CA MET A 361 29.01 -3.70 -10.60
C MET A 361 29.55 -5.09 -10.21
N ASP A 362 29.77 -5.32 -8.91
CA ASP A 362 30.08 -6.64 -8.37
C ASP A 362 31.25 -7.39 -9.05
N ALA A 363 32.30 -6.63 -9.41
CA ALA A 363 33.47 -7.14 -10.13
C ALA A 363 33.17 -7.66 -11.55
N ALA A 364 32.04 -7.26 -12.14
CA ALA A 364 31.68 -7.51 -13.53
C ALA A 364 31.31 -6.20 -14.23
N GLN A 365 31.38 -6.21 -15.57
CA GLN A 365 30.85 -5.14 -16.41
C GLN A 365 29.48 -5.58 -16.94
N TYR A 366 28.46 -4.73 -16.82
CA TYR A 366 27.11 -5.01 -17.29
C TYR A 366 26.76 -4.12 -18.47
N LEU A 367 26.42 -4.71 -19.60
CA LEU A 367 25.77 -4.03 -20.73
C LEU A 367 24.27 -4.31 -20.64
N PHE A 368 23.49 -3.30 -20.32
CA PHE A 368 22.03 -3.33 -20.36
C PHE A 368 21.60 -2.72 -21.70
N LEU A 369 21.08 -3.54 -22.61
CA LEU A 369 20.82 -3.17 -23.98
C LEU A 369 19.34 -2.90 -24.24
N PRO A 370 19.00 -1.95 -25.13
CA PRO A 370 17.63 -1.73 -25.57
C PRO A 370 17.10 -2.90 -26.40
N ALA A 371 15.79 -2.97 -26.57
CA ALA A 371 15.11 -4.04 -27.31
C ALA A 371 15.60 -4.17 -28.76
N SER A 372 15.98 -3.06 -29.38
CA SER A 372 16.47 -3.01 -30.75
C SER A 372 17.86 -3.60 -30.98
N ALA A 373 18.60 -3.95 -29.92
CA ALA A 373 19.96 -4.46 -30.05
C ALA A 373 20.00 -5.83 -30.73
N ASP A 374 20.82 -5.97 -31.78
CA ASP A 374 21.04 -7.26 -32.44
C ASP A 374 22.17 -8.06 -31.74
N LEU A 375 21.81 -8.96 -30.85
CA LEU A 375 22.77 -9.81 -30.12
C LEU A 375 23.55 -10.77 -31.03
N SER A 376 23.08 -11.01 -32.25
CA SER A 376 23.80 -11.85 -33.23
C SER A 376 24.94 -11.10 -33.93
N ARG A 377 24.95 -9.76 -33.84
CA ARG A 377 25.93 -8.88 -34.46
C ARG A 377 26.22 -7.63 -33.64
N LEU A 378 26.39 -7.81 -32.31
CA LEU A 378 26.63 -6.68 -31.42
C LEU A 378 28.05 -6.11 -31.58
N ALA A 379 28.14 -4.82 -31.85
CA ALA A 379 29.42 -4.12 -31.89
C ALA A 379 29.85 -3.77 -30.46
N VAL A 380 30.81 -4.54 -29.92
CA VAL A 380 31.36 -4.37 -28.57
C VAL A 380 32.75 -3.77 -28.65
N THR A 381 33.01 -2.76 -27.83
CA THR A 381 34.34 -2.16 -27.67
C THR A 381 34.82 -2.40 -26.23
N VAL A 382 35.95 -3.11 -26.10
CA VAL A 382 36.64 -3.29 -24.81
C VAL A 382 37.79 -2.29 -24.74
N HIS A 383 37.69 -1.31 -23.87
CA HIS A 383 38.78 -0.38 -23.60
C HIS A 383 39.79 -1.04 -22.69
N THR A 384 41.04 -1.06 -23.12
CA THR A 384 42.14 -1.65 -22.37
C THR A 384 43.08 -0.58 -21.81
N GLN A 385 43.73 -0.89 -20.70
CA GLN A 385 44.68 0.00 -20.01
C GLN A 385 45.91 -0.75 -19.58
N ASN A 386 46.98 -0.05 -19.27
CA ASN A 386 48.25 -0.63 -18.78
C ASN A 386 48.91 -1.67 -19.71
N CYS A 387 48.53 -1.71 -20.99
CA CYS A 387 49.10 -2.63 -21.99
C CYS A 387 49.15 -1.96 -23.37
N THR A 388 49.96 -2.48 -24.27
CA THR A 388 50.12 -2.01 -25.63
C THR A 388 49.81 -3.14 -26.62
N ASN A 389 48.92 -2.86 -27.60
CA ASN A 389 48.49 -3.80 -28.63
C ASN A 389 47.98 -5.15 -28.04
N PRO A 390 47.05 -5.14 -27.08
CA PRO A 390 46.56 -6.36 -26.50
C PRO A 390 45.72 -7.17 -27.47
N THR A 391 45.74 -8.50 -27.33
CA THR A 391 44.70 -9.36 -27.92
C THR A 391 43.52 -9.40 -26.95
N VAL A 392 42.31 -9.23 -27.46
CA VAL A 392 41.08 -9.33 -26.68
C VAL A 392 40.19 -10.45 -27.24
N GLU A 393 39.71 -11.31 -26.37
CA GLU A 393 38.83 -12.42 -26.69
C GLU A 393 37.64 -12.41 -25.72
N LEU A 394 36.46 -12.84 -26.19
CA LEU A 394 35.28 -13.12 -25.36
C LEU A 394 35.05 -14.61 -25.31
N GLN A 395 34.94 -15.14 -24.07
CA GLN A 395 34.71 -16.55 -23.82
C GLN A 395 33.35 -16.74 -23.11
N GLY A 396 32.45 -17.45 -23.72
CA GLY A 396 31.18 -17.85 -23.13
C GLY A 396 31.11 -19.36 -22.85
N SER A 397 29.94 -19.82 -22.45
CA SER A 397 29.68 -21.24 -22.15
C SER A 397 29.74 -22.15 -23.36
N LYS A 398 29.66 -21.62 -24.59
CA LYS A 398 29.63 -22.36 -25.85
C LYS A 398 30.92 -22.23 -26.66
N GLY A 399 31.75 -21.25 -26.40
CA GLY A 399 32.97 -21.05 -27.16
C GLY A 399 33.80 -19.85 -26.73
N ILE A 400 34.86 -19.58 -27.50
CA ILE A 400 35.74 -18.43 -27.36
C ILE A 400 35.97 -17.80 -28.74
N GLU A 401 35.88 -16.50 -28.86
CA GLU A 401 36.12 -15.77 -30.09
C GLU A 401 37.00 -14.54 -29.87
N PRO A 402 37.92 -14.21 -30.79
CA PRO A 402 38.61 -12.94 -30.78
C PRO A 402 37.61 -11.80 -30.98
N LEU A 403 37.78 -10.71 -30.25
CA LEU A 403 36.93 -9.51 -30.42
C LEU A 403 37.17 -8.89 -31.78
N GLY A 404 36.15 -8.96 -32.67
CA GLY A 404 36.11 -8.35 -34.00
C GLY A 404 35.30 -7.04 -34.02
N GLU A 405 34.88 -6.60 -35.20
CA GLU A 405 34.01 -5.45 -35.37
C GLU A 405 32.62 -5.70 -34.74
N THR A 406 32.16 -6.95 -34.80
CA THR A 406 30.92 -7.41 -34.15
C THR A 406 31.14 -8.80 -33.55
N VAL A 407 30.33 -9.13 -32.53
CA VAL A 407 30.35 -10.43 -31.86
C VAL A 407 28.94 -11.00 -31.80
N ASN A 408 28.80 -12.34 -31.94
CA ASN A 408 27.53 -13.05 -31.76
C ASN A 408 27.43 -13.57 -30.32
N ILE A 409 26.78 -12.79 -29.45
CA ILE A 409 26.58 -13.12 -28.04
C ILE A 409 25.82 -14.45 -27.86
N THR A 410 24.81 -14.68 -28.69
CA THR A 410 23.91 -15.86 -28.58
C THR A 410 24.60 -17.16 -28.99
N GLU A 411 25.59 -17.10 -29.87
CA GLU A 411 26.43 -18.27 -30.23
C GLU A 411 27.51 -18.52 -29.18
N LEU A 412 28.03 -17.48 -28.54
CA LEU A 412 29.10 -17.60 -27.53
C LEU A 412 28.60 -18.10 -26.19
N ALA A 413 27.43 -17.67 -25.75
CA ALA A 413 26.88 -18.02 -24.43
C ALA A 413 25.42 -18.46 -24.52
N ALA A 414 25.00 -19.24 -23.53
CA ALA A 414 23.57 -19.42 -23.22
C ALA A 414 23.14 -18.38 -22.19
N ALA A 415 21.95 -17.82 -22.36
CA ALA A 415 21.37 -16.98 -21.31
C ALA A 415 20.96 -17.84 -20.12
N ASP A 416 21.16 -17.33 -18.93
CA ASP A 416 20.60 -17.83 -17.69
C ASP A 416 19.78 -16.68 -17.07
N ASP A 417 18.48 -16.89 -16.96
CA ASP A 417 17.53 -15.85 -16.53
C ASP A 417 17.72 -14.51 -17.30
N GLY A 418 17.76 -14.60 -18.63
CA GLY A 418 17.94 -13.44 -19.52
C GLY A 418 19.32 -12.79 -19.49
N LEU A 419 20.30 -13.33 -18.75
CA LEU A 419 21.65 -12.80 -18.62
C LEU A 419 22.66 -13.68 -19.36
N TYR A 420 23.36 -13.10 -20.33
CA TYR A 420 24.51 -13.74 -20.97
C TYR A 420 25.79 -13.37 -20.21
N THR A 421 26.53 -14.38 -19.75
CA THR A 421 27.78 -14.18 -18.99
C THR A 421 28.95 -14.62 -19.82
N LEU A 422 29.89 -13.71 -20.03
CA LEU A 422 31.11 -13.88 -20.82
C LEU A 422 32.33 -13.56 -19.98
N THR A 423 33.43 -14.28 -20.17
CA THR A 423 34.75 -13.90 -19.66
C THR A 423 35.47 -13.08 -20.70
N VAL A 424 35.91 -11.87 -20.33
CA VAL A 424 36.79 -11.04 -21.14
C VAL A 424 38.21 -11.50 -20.91
N ARG A 425 38.91 -11.90 -21.96
CA ARG A 425 40.31 -12.32 -21.93
C ARG A 425 41.16 -11.29 -22.62
N ILE A 426 42.26 -10.91 -21.95
CA ILE A 426 43.26 -9.99 -22.50
C ILE A 426 44.61 -10.71 -22.51
N ASN A 427 45.28 -10.76 -23.64
CA ASN A 427 46.53 -11.49 -23.87
C ASN A 427 46.46 -12.97 -23.45
N GLY A 428 45.26 -13.58 -23.64
CA GLY A 428 45.00 -14.98 -23.33
C GLY A 428 44.66 -15.28 -21.86
N GLU A 429 44.67 -14.27 -20.97
CA GLU A 429 44.36 -14.41 -19.55
C GLU A 429 42.98 -13.80 -19.24
N ALA A 430 42.22 -14.38 -18.26
CA ALA A 430 40.92 -13.86 -17.84
C ALA A 430 41.08 -12.49 -17.12
N ALA A 431 40.58 -11.42 -17.73
CA ALA A 431 40.70 -10.06 -17.26
C ALA A 431 39.41 -9.55 -16.53
N GLY A 432 38.26 -10.16 -16.81
CA GLY A 432 37.02 -9.76 -16.15
C GLY A 432 35.81 -10.50 -16.69
N THR A 433 34.65 -10.16 -16.17
CA THR A 433 33.37 -10.72 -16.60
C THR A 433 32.55 -9.62 -17.28
N LEU A 434 31.98 -9.95 -18.43
CA LEU A 434 30.98 -9.16 -19.13
C LEU A 434 29.63 -9.86 -19.00
N CYS A 435 28.66 -9.14 -18.47
CA CYS A 435 27.26 -9.56 -18.36
C CYS A 435 26.44 -8.74 -19.37
N VAL A 436 25.69 -9.42 -20.22
CA VAL A 436 24.82 -8.76 -21.22
C VAL A 436 23.37 -9.14 -20.94
N ALA A 437 22.50 -8.14 -20.76
CA ALA A 437 21.05 -8.29 -20.65
C ALA A 437 20.38 -7.35 -21.65
N GLN A 438 19.24 -7.74 -22.16
CA GLN A 438 18.50 -7.00 -23.19
C GLN A 438 17.06 -6.81 -22.81
N SER A 439 16.50 -5.63 -23.04
CA SER A 439 15.06 -5.36 -23.04
C SER A 439 14.37 -6.09 -24.20
N GLU A 440 13.08 -6.37 -24.07
CA GLU A 440 12.33 -7.07 -25.13
C GLU A 440 11.26 -6.21 -25.78
N ASN A 441 10.57 -5.40 -24.98
CA ASN A 441 9.31 -4.79 -25.41
C ASN A 441 9.29 -3.25 -25.27
N LEU A 442 10.15 -2.67 -24.45
CA LEU A 442 10.07 -1.26 -24.12
C LEU A 442 10.81 -0.39 -25.13
N SER A 443 10.27 0.82 -25.29
CA SER A 443 10.98 1.93 -25.96
C SER A 443 12.18 2.36 -25.12
N ALA A 444 13.23 2.81 -25.76
CA ALA A 444 14.43 3.34 -25.14
C ALA A 444 14.42 4.87 -25.17
N LEU A 445 14.46 5.50 -24.00
CA LEU A 445 14.55 6.93 -23.84
C LEU A 445 16.00 7.33 -23.57
N TYR A 446 16.59 8.09 -24.48
CA TYR A 446 17.95 8.60 -24.35
C TYR A 446 17.91 10.07 -23.95
N ILE A 447 18.63 10.41 -22.88
CA ILE A 447 18.88 11.78 -22.43
C ILE A 447 20.38 12.04 -22.53
N THR A 448 20.76 13.06 -23.29
CA THR A 448 22.17 13.46 -23.46
C THR A 448 22.36 14.87 -22.94
N SER A 449 23.17 15.04 -21.89
CA SER A 449 23.50 16.34 -21.34
C SER A 449 24.18 17.24 -22.35
N GLU A 450 23.81 18.53 -22.44
CA GLU A 450 24.49 19.50 -23.33
C GLU A 450 25.91 19.83 -22.81
N ASP A 451 26.11 19.82 -21.50
CA ASP A 451 27.43 19.95 -20.86
C ASP A 451 27.59 18.84 -19.78
N PRO A 452 27.98 17.62 -20.18
CA PRO A 452 28.15 16.50 -19.25
C PRO A 452 29.18 16.75 -18.16
N SER A 453 30.14 17.66 -18.41
CA SER A 453 31.24 17.95 -17.46
C SER A 453 30.80 18.88 -16.32
N ALA A 454 29.90 19.82 -16.57
CA ALA A 454 29.45 20.81 -15.59
C ALA A 454 28.00 20.58 -15.11
N GLN A 455 27.11 20.10 -15.99
CA GLN A 455 25.70 19.93 -15.75
C GLN A 455 25.20 18.53 -16.16
N GLY A 456 26.04 17.54 -16.08
CA GLY A 456 25.70 16.15 -16.34
C GLY A 456 24.78 15.56 -15.25
N ARG A 457 24.46 14.30 -15.38
CA ARG A 457 23.54 13.57 -14.49
C ARG A 457 23.85 13.77 -12.98
N ALA A 458 25.11 13.70 -12.58
CA ALA A 458 25.48 13.87 -11.16
C ALA A 458 25.10 15.25 -10.59
N PHE A 459 25.14 16.28 -11.43
CA PHE A 459 24.69 17.63 -11.07
C PHE A 459 23.17 17.66 -10.87
N VAL A 460 22.41 17.04 -11.80
CA VAL A 460 20.95 16.97 -11.70
C VAL A 460 20.51 16.15 -10.48
N ASP A 461 21.13 15.00 -10.25
CA ASP A 461 20.82 14.11 -9.12
C ASP A 461 21.13 14.72 -7.73
N ALA A 462 22.06 15.67 -7.68
CA ALA A 462 22.51 16.31 -6.44
C ALA A 462 21.57 17.41 -5.90
N GLY A 463 20.63 17.92 -6.71
CA GLY A 463 19.79 19.03 -6.28
C GLY A 463 18.63 19.36 -7.21
N ASP A 464 17.87 20.41 -6.86
CA ASP A 464 16.69 20.90 -7.60
C ASP A 464 17.06 21.82 -8.80
N ALA A 465 18.29 21.74 -9.30
CA ALA A 465 18.75 22.60 -10.38
C ALA A 465 18.32 22.06 -11.74
N ASN A 466 17.90 22.95 -12.64
CA ASN A 466 17.62 22.61 -14.03
C ASN A 466 18.91 22.44 -14.82
N ALA A 467 18.95 21.45 -15.69
CA ALA A 467 20.03 21.23 -16.67
C ALA A 467 19.45 21.11 -18.08
N ALA A 468 20.22 21.59 -19.08
CA ALA A 468 19.84 21.45 -20.47
C ALA A 468 20.34 20.10 -21.03
N ALA A 469 19.49 19.41 -21.76
CA ALA A 469 19.82 18.15 -22.42
C ALA A 469 19.07 18.01 -23.75
N GLN A 470 19.50 17.03 -24.53
CA GLN A 470 18.78 16.56 -25.72
C GLN A 470 18.11 15.22 -25.41
N LEU A 471 16.93 15.02 -25.93
CA LEU A 471 16.11 13.85 -25.75
C LEU A 471 15.89 13.14 -27.08
N LEU A 472 15.95 11.80 -27.04
CA LEU A 472 15.55 10.92 -28.12
C LEU A 472 14.76 9.77 -27.53
N LEU A 473 13.58 9.50 -28.11
CA LEU A 473 12.80 8.29 -27.86
C LEU A 473 12.90 7.38 -29.08
N ALA A 474 13.39 6.18 -28.90
CA ALA A 474 13.38 5.12 -29.91
C ALA A 474 12.38 4.04 -29.52
N ASP A 475 11.58 3.57 -30.49
CA ASP A 475 10.68 2.45 -30.26
C ASP A 475 11.47 1.12 -30.06
N ARG A 476 10.75 0.04 -29.76
CA ARG A 476 11.35 -1.28 -29.55
C ARG A 476 12.15 -1.80 -30.75
N ASP A 477 11.88 -1.31 -31.95
CA ASP A 477 12.56 -1.68 -33.20
C ASP A 477 13.73 -0.73 -33.56
N GLY A 478 13.99 0.28 -32.71
CA GLY A 478 15.07 1.26 -32.87
C GLY A 478 14.71 2.48 -33.69
N ASN A 479 13.46 2.61 -34.16
CA ASN A 479 13.04 3.77 -34.93
C ASN A 479 12.85 4.98 -34.01
N ALA A 480 13.38 6.13 -34.41
CA ALA A 480 13.21 7.37 -33.68
C ALA A 480 11.74 7.84 -33.76
N VAL A 481 11.08 7.89 -32.59
CA VAL A 481 9.74 8.48 -32.41
C VAL A 481 9.88 9.99 -32.18
N CYS A 482 10.90 10.39 -31.43
CA CYS A 482 11.19 11.74 -31.04
C CYS A 482 12.72 11.90 -31.08
N ASP A 483 13.28 12.85 -31.81
CA ASP A 483 14.74 12.94 -32.01
C ASP A 483 15.23 14.39 -31.90
N GLY A 484 16.29 14.58 -31.09
CA GLY A 484 17.00 15.84 -30.92
C GLY A 484 16.17 16.94 -30.25
N VAL A 485 15.11 16.62 -29.56
CA VAL A 485 14.28 17.58 -28.84
C VAL A 485 15.04 18.06 -27.60
N ARG A 486 15.23 19.39 -27.50
CA ARG A 486 15.84 19.98 -26.30
C ARG A 486 14.88 19.93 -25.13
N THR A 487 15.44 19.67 -23.97
CA THR A 487 14.70 19.64 -22.71
C THR A 487 15.44 20.36 -21.59
N GLN A 488 14.68 20.97 -20.70
CA GLN A 488 15.15 21.32 -19.37
C GLN A 488 14.68 20.24 -18.42
N LEU A 489 15.61 19.59 -17.72
CA LEU A 489 15.28 18.55 -16.77
C LEU A 489 15.81 18.87 -15.38
N ARG A 490 15.10 18.39 -14.38
CA ARG A 490 15.50 18.44 -12.97
C ARG A 490 15.08 17.16 -12.25
N ALA A 491 15.82 16.77 -11.23
CA ALA A 491 15.37 15.71 -10.35
C ALA A 491 14.18 16.16 -9.52
N CYS A 492 13.26 15.24 -9.23
CA CYS A 492 12.08 15.47 -8.40
C CYS A 492 11.79 14.24 -7.54
N GLY A 493 10.73 14.31 -6.71
CA GLY A 493 10.30 13.22 -5.84
C GLY A 493 11.05 13.16 -4.49
N ARG A 494 10.83 12.08 -3.74
CA ARG A 494 11.40 11.88 -2.40
C ARG A 494 12.93 11.80 -2.49
N THR A 495 13.60 12.45 -1.54
CA THR A 495 15.06 12.40 -1.38
C THR A 495 15.45 11.39 -0.29
N ASP A 496 14.75 10.26 -0.20
CA ASP A 496 15.06 9.27 0.83
C ASP A 496 16.42 8.60 0.51
N PRO A 497 17.41 8.73 1.38
CA PRO A 497 18.71 8.08 1.19
C PRO A 497 18.63 6.54 1.24
N ALA A 498 17.53 5.97 1.76
CA ALA A 498 17.33 4.53 1.86
C ALA A 498 16.90 3.88 0.53
N ALA A 499 16.23 4.61 -0.35
CA ALA A 499 15.88 4.14 -1.69
C ALA A 499 17.05 4.36 -2.65
N ALA A 500 18.01 3.52 -2.61
CA ALA A 500 19.09 3.18 -3.60
C ALA A 500 19.46 4.21 -4.69
N GLY A 501 19.19 5.50 -4.55
CA GLY A 501 19.68 6.53 -5.47
C GLY A 501 19.02 6.60 -6.87
N LYS A 502 17.92 5.88 -7.13
CA LYS A 502 17.11 6.05 -8.34
C LYS A 502 16.23 7.30 -8.20
N ARG A 503 16.33 8.25 -9.12
CA ARG A 503 15.66 9.55 -9.05
C ARG A 503 14.58 9.68 -10.11
N SER A 504 13.46 10.28 -9.77
CA SER A 504 12.47 10.76 -10.74
C SER A 504 12.93 12.08 -11.35
N TYR A 505 12.52 12.36 -12.60
CA TYR A 505 12.88 13.57 -13.31
C TYR A 505 11.66 14.26 -13.90
N GLN A 506 11.63 15.59 -13.83
CA GLN A 506 10.69 16.42 -14.59
C GLN A 506 11.38 16.93 -15.85
N LEU A 507 10.68 16.82 -16.98
CA LEU A 507 11.14 17.25 -18.29
C LEU A 507 10.25 18.39 -18.77
N ARG A 508 10.86 19.43 -19.32
CA ARG A 508 10.17 20.49 -20.05
C ARG A 508 10.80 20.58 -21.43
N LEU A 509 10.08 20.08 -22.43
CA LEU A 509 10.51 20.05 -23.80
C LEU A 509 10.31 21.43 -24.46
N ASP A 510 11.19 21.81 -25.38
CA ASP A 510 11.02 23.01 -26.19
C ASP A 510 10.10 22.80 -27.40
N GLN A 511 9.76 21.54 -27.69
CA GLN A 511 8.79 21.11 -28.68
C GLN A 511 7.99 19.94 -28.14
N ALA A 512 6.66 20.00 -28.28
CA ALA A 512 5.79 18.93 -27.86
C ALA A 512 6.12 17.60 -28.53
N CYS A 513 6.18 16.52 -27.75
CA CYS A 513 6.50 15.17 -28.21
C CYS A 513 5.65 14.14 -27.47
N ASP A 514 5.20 13.09 -28.16
CA ASP A 514 4.48 11.97 -27.55
C ASP A 514 5.48 10.95 -27.00
N LEU A 515 5.79 11.09 -25.71
CA LEU A 515 6.72 10.18 -25.03
C LEU A 515 6.06 8.90 -24.50
N ALA A 516 4.73 8.85 -24.44
CA ALA A 516 3.97 7.69 -23.96
C ALA A 516 3.35 6.87 -25.10
N ALA A 517 3.64 7.20 -26.37
CA ALA A 517 3.09 6.55 -27.56
C ALA A 517 1.54 6.42 -27.52
N CYS A 518 0.87 7.42 -26.96
CA CYS A 518 -0.60 7.45 -26.81
C CYS A 518 -1.30 8.27 -27.93
N GLY A 519 -0.54 8.90 -28.83
CA GLY A 519 -1.04 9.73 -29.93
C GLY A 519 -1.18 11.22 -29.58
N GLU A 520 -0.86 11.62 -28.33
CA GLU A 520 -0.92 13.00 -27.87
C GLU A 520 0.49 13.51 -27.51
N ALA A 521 0.89 14.64 -28.13
CA ALA A 521 2.19 15.23 -27.89
C ALA A 521 2.11 16.32 -26.82
N ALA A 522 2.94 16.25 -25.77
CA ALA A 522 3.00 17.22 -24.69
C ALA A 522 4.42 17.81 -24.53
N GLU A 523 4.51 18.99 -23.90
CA GLU A 523 5.79 19.64 -23.58
C GLU A 523 6.30 19.29 -22.18
N ARG A 524 5.45 18.76 -21.29
CA ARG A 524 5.78 18.53 -19.88
C ARG A 524 5.56 17.06 -19.51
N TRP A 525 6.66 16.42 -19.15
CA TRP A 525 6.68 15.01 -18.79
C TRP A 525 7.36 14.79 -17.44
N THR A 526 7.02 13.71 -16.78
CA THR A 526 7.69 13.24 -15.57
C THR A 526 8.14 11.80 -15.79
N LEU A 527 9.40 11.51 -15.50
CA LEU A 527 9.93 10.16 -15.43
C LEU A 527 9.82 9.71 -13.99
N LEU A 528 8.88 8.83 -13.69
CA LEU A 528 8.65 8.27 -12.37
C LEU A 528 9.57 7.07 -12.17
N ALA A 529 10.32 7.08 -11.08
CA ALA A 529 11.31 6.05 -10.77
C ALA A 529 10.68 4.75 -10.25
N CYS A 530 9.44 4.79 -9.76
CA CYS A 530 8.67 3.67 -9.20
C CYS A 530 9.48 2.88 -8.15
N CYS A 531 10.08 3.59 -7.18
CA CYS A 531 11.01 3.00 -6.21
C CYS A 531 10.32 2.16 -5.14
N ASP A 532 9.06 2.45 -4.86
CA ASP A 532 8.26 1.79 -3.82
C ASP A 532 7.36 0.68 -4.40
N ASP A 533 7.42 0.43 -5.71
CA ASP A 533 6.65 -0.59 -6.43
C ASP A 533 7.57 -1.64 -7.07
N ALA A 534 7.69 -2.80 -6.44
CA ALA A 534 8.48 -3.91 -6.96
C ALA A 534 7.94 -4.51 -8.27
N THR A 535 6.66 -4.26 -8.59
CA THR A 535 6.03 -4.71 -9.84
C THR A 535 6.18 -3.73 -10.99
N LEU A 536 6.47 -2.45 -10.71
CA LEU A 536 6.48 -1.32 -11.66
C LEU A 536 5.11 -1.07 -12.33
N LEU A 537 4.01 -1.67 -11.82
CA LEU A 537 2.70 -1.69 -12.48
C LEU A 537 1.69 -0.72 -11.86
N HIS A 538 1.83 -0.38 -10.56
CA HIS A 538 0.79 0.28 -9.77
C HIS A 538 0.23 1.54 -10.46
N ASP A 539 1.06 2.53 -10.72
CA ASP A 539 0.58 3.83 -11.20
C ASP A 539 -0.09 3.72 -12.57
N LYS A 540 0.54 3.00 -13.53
CA LYS A 540 -0.05 2.80 -14.87
C LYS A 540 -1.36 2.02 -14.81
N LEU A 541 -1.41 0.95 -14.00
CA LEU A 541 -2.59 0.08 -13.91
C LEU A 541 -3.83 0.86 -13.43
N PHE A 542 -3.68 1.68 -12.38
CA PHE A 542 -4.79 2.46 -11.84
C PHE A 542 -5.17 3.63 -12.75
N ARG A 543 -4.24 4.22 -13.51
CA ARG A 543 -4.56 5.18 -14.58
C ARG A 543 -5.37 4.52 -15.70
N GLU A 544 -4.99 3.33 -16.16
CA GLU A 544 -5.75 2.59 -17.17
C GLU A 544 -7.15 2.20 -16.66
N LEU A 545 -7.28 1.89 -15.37
CA LEU A 545 -8.60 1.69 -14.76
C LEU A 545 -9.40 2.99 -14.78
N ALA A 546 -8.81 4.13 -14.39
CA ALA A 546 -9.47 5.44 -14.43
C ALA A 546 -9.96 5.79 -15.85
N VAL A 547 -9.12 5.59 -16.87
CA VAL A 547 -9.52 5.74 -18.29
C VAL A 547 -10.70 4.82 -18.63
N SER A 548 -10.67 3.56 -18.22
CA SER A 548 -11.74 2.59 -18.48
C SER A 548 -13.06 2.93 -17.78
N LEU A 549 -13.01 3.70 -16.70
CA LEU A 549 -14.16 4.25 -15.97
C LEU A 549 -14.67 5.55 -16.60
N GLY A 550 -14.01 6.06 -17.64
CA GLY A 550 -14.38 7.32 -18.32
C GLY A 550 -13.98 8.57 -17.51
N MET A 551 -13.00 8.49 -16.62
CA MET A 551 -12.47 9.65 -15.91
C MET A 551 -11.69 10.53 -16.89
N PRO A 552 -12.11 11.79 -17.11
CA PRO A 552 -11.42 12.66 -18.05
C PRO A 552 -10.05 13.11 -17.51
N TYR A 553 -9.18 13.51 -18.42
CA TYR A 553 -7.87 14.11 -18.12
C TYR A 553 -6.93 13.21 -17.30
N THR A 554 -7.11 11.88 -17.36
CA THR A 554 -6.14 10.95 -16.78
C THR A 554 -4.84 11.06 -17.57
N PRO A 555 -3.69 11.43 -16.97
CA PRO A 555 -2.47 11.64 -17.70
C PRO A 555 -2.00 10.40 -18.43
N ALA A 556 -1.59 10.56 -19.69
CA ALA A 556 -0.98 9.50 -20.48
C ALA A 556 0.32 9.03 -19.82
N ALA A 557 0.55 7.73 -19.80
CA ALA A 557 1.76 7.15 -19.24
C ALA A 557 2.13 5.82 -19.90
N ASP A 558 3.45 5.59 -20.11
CA ASP A 558 3.96 4.30 -20.55
C ASP A 558 5.37 4.04 -19.99
N TRP A 559 5.82 2.79 -20.05
CA TRP A 559 7.15 2.42 -19.59
C TRP A 559 8.22 2.66 -20.65
N VAL A 560 9.39 3.10 -20.19
CA VAL A 560 10.59 3.25 -21.01
C VAL A 560 11.82 2.75 -20.26
N ASP A 561 12.79 2.25 -20.99
CA ASP A 561 14.14 2.01 -20.47
C ASP A 561 14.98 3.28 -20.66
N LEU A 562 15.46 3.86 -19.56
CA LEU A 562 16.17 5.14 -19.58
C LEU A 562 17.68 4.94 -19.73
N TYR A 563 18.26 5.63 -20.71
CA TYR A 563 19.69 5.80 -20.92
C TYR A 563 20.07 7.28 -20.75
N TYR A 564 20.83 7.58 -19.69
CA TYR A 564 21.28 8.94 -19.43
C TYR A 564 22.81 9.04 -19.63
N ASP A 565 23.23 9.91 -20.57
CA ASP A 565 24.63 10.02 -21.04
C ASP A 565 25.24 8.66 -21.44
N GLY A 566 24.45 7.85 -22.16
CA GLY A 566 24.83 6.51 -22.64
C GLY A 566 24.71 5.40 -21.58
N VAL A 567 24.44 5.73 -20.32
CA VAL A 567 24.38 4.77 -19.21
C VAL A 567 22.95 4.39 -18.89
N TYR A 568 22.63 3.09 -18.85
CA TYR A 568 21.33 2.58 -18.43
C TYR A 568 20.99 3.00 -16.99
N ARG A 569 19.78 3.47 -16.78
CA ARG A 569 19.30 3.96 -15.47
C ARG A 569 18.13 3.19 -14.91
N GLY A 570 17.66 2.18 -15.59
CA GLY A 570 16.49 1.37 -15.19
C GLY A 570 15.26 1.70 -15.99
N THR A 571 14.19 0.99 -15.66
CA THR A 571 12.85 1.17 -16.24
C THR A 571 12.14 2.30 -15.50
N TYR A 572 11.55 3.23 -16.23
CA TYR A 572 10.79 4.38 -15.73
C TYR A 572 9.39 4.38 -16.32
N LEU A 573 8.43 4.87 -15.56
CA LEU A 573 7.13 5.25 -16.09
C LEU A 573 7.22 6.70 -16.58
N VAL A 574 7.21 6.92 -17.89
CA VAL A 574 7.08 8.26 -18.46
C VAL A 574 5.61 8.65 -18.39
N SER A 575 5.32 9.76 -17.75
CA SER A 575 3.96 10.26 -17.51
C SER A 575 3.85 11.71 -17.93
N GLU A 576 2.78 12.04 -18.62
CA GLU A 576 2.41 13.43 -18.80
C GLU A 576 2.22 14.11 -17.43
N THR A 577 2.70 15.33 -17.29
CA THR A 577 2.56 16.09 -16.05
C THR A 577 1.17 16.70 -15.97
N ASN A 578 0.47 16.54 -14.85
CA ASN A 578 -0.80 17.19 -14.57
C ASN A 578 -0.65 18.71 -14.74
N ALA A 579 -1.20 19.26 -15.81
CA ALA A 579 -1.19 20.69 -16.09
C ALA A 579 -2.47 21.08 -16.81
N VAL A 580 -2.89 22.33 -16.65
CA VAL A 580 -4.01 22.88 -17.41
C VAL A 580 -3.53 23.20 -18.82
N GLY A 581 -4.23 22.68 -19.82
CA GLY A 581 -3.91 22.89 -21.25
C GLY A 581 -4.60 21.85 -22.13
N SER A 582 -4.48 22.01 -23.44
CA SER A 582 -5.14 21.16 -24.43
C SER A 582 -4.62 19.72 -24.46
N THR A 583 -3.45 19.46 -23.90
CA THR A 583 -2.84 18.12 -23.82
C THR A 583 -2.91 17.53 -22.40
N GLY A 584 -3.50 18.25 -21.43
CA GLY A 584 -3.66 17.79 -20.04
C GLY A 584 -5.11 18.00 -19.58
N VAL A 585 -5.28 18.74 -18.50
CA VAL A 585 -6.60 19.11 -18.00
C VAL A 585 -7.15 20.24 -18.86
N ASP A 586 -7.97 19.90 -19.88
CA ASP A 586 -8.50 20.85 -20.90
C ASP A 586 -9.66 21.65 -20.30
N ILE A 587 -9.32 22.65 -19.50
CA ILE A 587 -10.22 23.63 -18.90
C ILE A 587 -9.72 25.04 -19.22
N THR A 588 -10.48 26.05 -18.83
CA THR A 588 -10.13 27.45 -19.02
C THR A 588 -8.67 27.73 -18.60
N GLY A 589 -7.87 28.25 -19.52
CA GLY A 589 -6.46 28.56 -19.30
C GLY A 589 -6.27 29.84 -18.48
N MET A 590 -6.35 29.77 -17.17
CA MET A 590 -6.21 30.93 -16.27
C MET A 590 -4.81 31.56 -16.37
N GLU A 591 -3.76 30.78 -16.60
CA GLU A 591 -2.40 31.31 -16.81
C GLU A 591 -2.35 32.21 -18.05
N THR A 592 -2.98 31.80 -19.14
CA THR A 592 -3.11 32.60 -20.36
C THR A 592 -3.92 33.88 -20.10
N ALA A 593 -4.99 33.78 -19.31
CA ALA A 593 -5.81 34.93 -18.95
C ALA A 593 -5.03 35.92 -18.08
N TYR A 594 -4.22 35.47 -17.12
CA TYR A 594 -3.32 36.31 -16.34
C TYR A 594 -2.24 36.97 -17.21
N ALA A 595 -1.60 36.20 -18.10
CA ALA A 595 -0.58 36.73 -19.03
C ALA A 595 -1.14 37.80 -19.98
N ALA A 596 -2.40 37.74 -20.34
CA ALA A 596 -3.05 38.75 -21.18
C ALA A 596 -3.20 40.12 -20.50
N VAL A 597 -3.30 40.14 -19.14
CA VAL A 597 -3.51 41.39 -18.37
C VAL A 597 -2.29 41.79 -17.53
N ASN A 598 -1.24 40.94 -17.45
CA ASN A 598 -0.01 41.20 -16.72
C ASN A 598 1.19 40.87 -17.64
N ALA A 599 1.86 41.93 -18.15
CA ALA A 599 2.94 41.77 -19.16
C ALA A 599 4.12 40.93 -18.65
N ASP A 600 4.37 40.90 -17.36
CA ASP A 600 5.49 40.21 -16.72
C ASP A 600 5.06 38.88 -16.06
N TYR A 601 3.88 38.35 -16.42
CA TYR A 601 3.41 37.09 -15.87
C TYR A 601 4.35 35.92 -16.23
N GLY A 602 4.83 35.20 -15.24
CA GLY A 602 5.72 34.07 -15.42
C GLY A 602 7.22 34.36 -15.28
N SER A 603 7.63 35.63 -15.19
CA SER A 603 9.03 36.00 -14.92
C SER A 603 9.18 36.55 -13.50
N ASP A 604 10.02 35.90 -12.68
CA ASP A 604 10.44 36.33 -11.32
C ASP A 604 9.33 36.74 -10.33
N MET A 605 8.14 36.11 -10.41
CA MET A 605 7.04 36.39 -9.50
C MET A 605 7.30 35.78 -8.11
N THR A 606 8.08 36.48 -7.28
CA THR A 606 8.48 35.99 -5.94
C THR A 606 7.67 36.55 -4.79
N THR A 607 6.74 37.48 -5.06
CA THR A 607 6.05 38.22 -3.99
C THR A 607 4.80 37.46 -3.50
N ALA A 608 5.03 36.39 -2.73
CA ALA A 608 3.96 35.69 -2.03
C ALA A 608 3.43 36.56 -0.89
N ALA A 609 2.12 36.76 -0.82
CA ALA A 609 1.42 37.35 0.31
C ALA A 609 0.52 36.30 0.98
N ALA A 610 0.31 36.42 2.29
CA ALA A 610 -0.60 35.61 3.04
C ALA A 610 -1.65 36.45 3.75
N GLU A 611 -2.89 36.03 3.70
CA GLU A 611 -4.01 36.70 4.40
C GLU A 611 -4.76 35.66 5.23
N ASN A 612 -5.16 36.04 6.45
CA ASN A 612 -6.09 35.24 7.26
C ASN A 612 -7.44 35.95 7.25
N ARG A 613 -8.44 35.27 6.68
CA ARG A 613 -9.80 35.81 6.60
C ARG A 613 -10.80 34.74 7.07
N TYR A 614 -11.63 35.07 8.01
CA TYR A 614 -12.63 34.16 8.61
C TYR A 614 -12.04 32.89 9.20
N GLY A 615 -10.84 32.97 9.81
CA GLY A 615 -10.16 31.79 10.38
C GLY A 615 -9.44 30.89 9.35
N ARG A 616 -9.40 31.31 8.08
CA ARG A 616 -8.74 30.60 6.98
C ARG A 616 -7.52 31.37 6.51
N THR A 617 -6.46 30.65 6.22
CA THR A 617 -5.24 31.24 5.64
C THR A 617 -5.17 30.91 4.16
N TYR A 618 -4.96 31.89 3.32
CA TYR A 618 -4.64 31.71 1.92
C TYR A 618 -3.43 32.53 1.51
N ARG A 619 -2.67 31.98 0.55
CA ARG A 619 -1.48 32.62 -0.02
C ARG A 619 -1.74 32.87 -1.49
N TYR A 620 -1.30 34.03 -1.94
CA TYR A 620 -1.50 34.53 -3.30
C TYR A 620 -0.29 35.35 -3.76
N THR A 621 -0.16 35.55 -5.05
CA THR A 621 0.86 36.42 -5.62
C THR A 621 0.38 37.88 -5.58
N ALA A 622 1.07 38.72 -4.84
CA ALA A 622 0.71 40.13 -4.72
C ALA A 622 1.05 40.95 -5.99
N GLY A 623 0.21 41.93 -6.31
CA GLY A 623 0.45 42.85 -7.41
C GLY A 623 -0.08 42.41 -8.77
N LEU A 624 -0.69 41.23 -8.87
CA LEU A 624 -1.35 40.80 -10.10
C LEU A 624 -2.66 41.57 -10.33
N THR A 625 -2.90 41.91 -11.60
CA THR A 625 -4.20 42.35 -12.09
C THR A 625 -5.03 41.10 -12.36
N GLU A 626 -6.24 41.04 -11.81
CA GLU A 626 -7.11 39.87 -11.99
C GLU A 626 -7.68 39.81 -13.42
N PRO A 627 -7.81 38.63 -14.04
CA PRO A 627 -8.60 38.43 -15.24
C PRO A 627 -10.08 38.79 -15.04
N ALA A 628 -10.81 39.03 -16.13
CA ALA A 628 -12.22 39.37 -16.07
C ALA A 628 -13.12 38.22 -15.52
N ASP A 629 -12.73 36.97 -15.76
CA ASP A 629 -13.36 35.79 -15.21
C ASP A 629 -12.37 35.00 -14.35
N ILE A 630 -12.67 34.86 -13.08
CA ILE A 630 -11.87 34.11 -12.08
C ILE A 630 -12.63 32.89 -11.58
N THR A 631 -13.73 32.48 -12.27
CA THR A 631 -14.61 31.42 -11.77
C THR A 631 -14.13 30.01 -12.09
N GLY A 632 -13.03 29.83 -12.84
CA GLY A 632 -12.46 28.54 -13.21
C GLY A 632 -11.05 28.62 -13.71
N GLY A 633 -10.55 27.49 -14.22
CA GLY A 633 -9.15 27.31 -14.64
C GLY A 633 -8.25 26.88 -13.51
N TYR A 634 -8.81 26.27 -12.47
CA TYR A 634 -8.07 25.82 -11.29
C TYR A 634 -7.77 24.33 -11.33
N LEU A 635 -6.52 23.99 -11.03
CA LEU A 635 -6.09 22.64 -10.66
C LEU A 635 -5.58 22.69 -9.22
N LEU A 636 -6.20 21.92 -8.35
CA LEU A 636 -5.93 21.88 -6.91
C LEU A 636 -5.35 20.54 -6.52
N ALA A 637 -4.37 20.52 -5.63
CA ALA A 637 -3.88 19.30 -5.00
C ALA A 637 -3.86 19.46 -3.48
N ARG A 638 -4.31 18.43 -2.78
CA ARG A 638 -4.20 18.38 -1.32
C ARG A 638 -2.74 18.23 -0.90
N SER A 639 -2.38 18.86 0.22
CA SER A 639 -1.05 18.76 0.80
C SER A 639 -1.14 18.74 2.32
N ASP A 640 -0.66 17.66 2.94
CA ASP A 640 -0.72 17.51 4.40
C ASP A 640 0.57 17.87 5.13
N THR A 641 1.66 18.07 4.42
CA THR A 641 2.93 18.33 5.08
C THR A 641 3.06 19.77 5.55
N ALA A 642 3.61 19.98 6.74
CA ALA A 642 3.93 21.31 7.23
C ALA A 642 4.85 22.08 6.26
N LYS A 643 5.72 21.39 5.53
CA LYS A 643 6.60 21.92 4.51
C LYS A 643 5.82 22.46 3.31
N ALA A 644 4.87 21.70 2.78
CA ALA A 644 4.04 22.17 1.68
C ALA A 644 3.12 23.35 2.07
N LYS A 645 2.74 23.44 3.35
CA LYS A 645 2.03 24.62 3.89
C LYS A 645 2.88 25.89 3.88
N GLN A 646 4.19 25.79 3.89
CA GLN A 646 5.13 26.91 3.90
C GLN A 646 5.67 27.26 2.52
N ASP A 647 5.90 26.27 1.68
CA ASP A 647 6.64 26.40 0.40
C ASP A 647 5.74 26.70 -0.80
N ALA A 648 4.42 26.45 -0.71
CA ALA A 648 3.51 26.75 -1.81
C ALA A 648 3.34 28.27 -2.01
N ALA A 649 3.66 28.75 -3.21
CA ALA A 649 3.46 30.15 -3.58
C ALA A 649 1.97 30.53 -3.55
N ASN A 650 1.09 29.60 -3.97
CA ASN A 650 -0.36 29.76 -3.98
C ASN A 650 -1.03 28.59 -3.29
N GLY A 651 -2.03 28.87 -2.47
CA GLY A 651 -2.78 27.84 -1.77
C GLY A 651 -3.58 28.38 -0.61
N PHE A 652 -4.39 27.52 -0.01
CA PHE A 652 -5.23 27.87 1.13
C PHE A 652 -5.31 26.72 2.14
N VAL A 653 -5.68 27.09 3.36
CA VAL A 653 -5.99 26.13 4.41
C VAL A 653 -7.45 26.29 4.78
N THR A 654 -8.25 25.23 4.73
CA THR A 654 -9.66 25.24 5.08
C THR A 654 -9.87 25.45 6.58
N ALA A 655 -11.10 25.73 6.99
CA ALA A 655 -11.45 25.85 8.41
C ALA A 655 -11.19 24.57 9.21
N ARG A 656 -11.20 23.40 8.54
CA ARG A 656 -10.88 22.09 9.13
C ARG A 656 -9.40 21.72 9.06
N GLY A 657 -8.56 22.67 8.61
CA GLY A 657 -7.11 22.50 8.60
C GLY A 657 -6.55 21.73 7.39
N CYS A 658 -7.39 21.43 6.39
CA CYS A 658 -6.91 20.85 5.15
C CYS A 658 -6.15 21.88 4.33
N ALA A 659 -4.92 21.58 3.92
CA ALA A 659 -4.13 22.41 3.04
C ALA A 659 -4.35 22.00 1.58
N MET A 660 -4.69 22.98 0.73
CA MET A 660 -4.86 22.83 -0.71
C MET A 660 -3.86 23.74 -1.42
N ASN A 661 -3.05 23.17 -2.30
CA ASN A 661 -2.16 23.91 -3.19
C ASN A 661 -2.88 24.15 -4.52
N VAL A 662 -2.76 25.37 -5.04
CA VAL A 662 -3.19 25.69 -6.40
C VAL A 662 -2.03 25.41 -7.34
N GLN A 663 -2.12 24.33 -8.13
CA GLN A 663 -1.11 23.93 -9.09
C GLN A 663 -1.22 24.73 -10.40
N SER A 664 -2.45 25.09 -10.77
CA SER A 664 -2.76 25.99 -11.87
C SER A 664 -3.88 26.95 -11.42
N PRO A 665 -3.75 28.25 -11.64
CA PRO A 665 -2.59 28.94 -12.23
C PRO A 665 -1.37 28.93 -11.27
N ALA A 666 -0.15 28.88 -11.83
CA ALA A 666 1.09 28.85 -11.05
C ALA A 666 1.26 30.10 -10.17
N TRP A 667 0.75 31.23 -10.61
CA TRP A 667 0.65 32.47 -9.84
C TRP A 667 -0.80 32.95 -9.86
N CYS A 668 -1.41 33.01 -8.70
CA CYS A 668 -2.81 33.32 -8.51
C CYS A 668 -2.94 34.64 -7.73
N GLY A 669 -3.72 35.55 -8.24
CA GLY A 669 -3.99 36.81 -7.58
C GLY A 669 -4.89 36.67 -6.35
N ARG A 670 -5.11 37.79 -5.65
CA ARG A 670 -5.83 37.81 -4.37
C ARG A 670 -7.30 37.39 -4.50
N ASP A 671 -8.01 37.96 -5.48
CA ASP A 671 -9.46 37.76 -5.60
C ASP A 671 -9.78 36.37 -6.17
N ALA A 672 -8.97 35.88 -7.09
CA ALA A 672 -9.06 34.50 -7.60
C ALA A 672 -8.78 33.49 -6.51
N MET A 673 -7.76 33.71 -5.66
CA MET A 673 -7.47 32.85 -4.53
C MET A 673 -8.60 32.88 -3.48
N ALA A 674 -9.17 34.05 -3.20
CA ALA A 674 -10.32 34.16 -2.32
C ALA A 674 -11.52 33.38 -2.86
N TYR A 675 -11.82 33.55 -4.16
CA TYR A 675 -12.92 32.85 -4.84
C TYR A 675 -12.79 31.32 -4.69
N ILE A 676 -11.65 30.75 -5.11
CA ILE A 676 -11.51 29.28 -5.09
C ILE A 676 -11.46 28.73 -3.66
N SER A 677 -10.85 29.45 -2.72
CA SER A 677 -10.82 29.03 -1.31
C SER A 677 -12.22 29.07 -0.67
N GLU A 678 -13.04 30.07 -1.01
CA GLU A 678 -14.44 30.19 -0.51
C GLU A 678 -15.33 29.13 -1.16
N TYR A 679 -15.16 28.87 -2.45
CA TYR A 679 -15.90 27.82 -3.14
C TYR A 679 -15.62 26.43 -2.56
N TYR A 680 -14.34 26.10 -2.37
CA TYR A 680 -13.93 24.82 -1.80
C TYR A 680 -14.39 24.70 -0.33
N GLN A 681 -14.33 25.77 0.45
CA GLN A 681 -14.84 25.77 1.81
C GLN A 681 -16.34 25.51 1.87
N ALA A 682 -17.12 26.12 0.97
CA ALA A 682 -18.56 25.90 0.91
C ALA A 682 -18.91 24.45 0.55
N PHE A 683 -18.10 23.82 -0.31
CA PHE A 683 -18.16 22.38 -0.59
C PHE A 683 -17.84 21.54 0.67
N GLU A 684 -16.72 21.83 1.34
CA GLU A 684 -16.33 21.15 2.58
C GLU A 684 -17.40 21.28 3.66
N ASP A 685 -17.98 22.48 3.83
CA ASP A 685 -19.05 22.74 4.81
C ASP A 685 -20.32 21.97 4.48
N ALA A 686 -20.66 21.79 3.20
CA ALA A 686 -21.77 20.96 2.79
C ALA A 686 -21.54 19.49 3.17
N VAL A 687 -20.33 18.95 2.89
CA VAL A 687 -19.96 17.54 3.20
C VAL A 687 -20.05 17.27 4.71
N TYR A 688 -19.57 18.19 5.53
CA TYR A 688 -19.53 18.00 7.00
C TYR A 688 -20.76 18.53 7.73
N ALA A 689 -21.78 19.03 7.01
CA ALA A 689 -23.01 19.53 7.61
C ALA A 689 -23.80 18.41 8.31
N GLN A 690 -24.26 18.69 9.55
CA GLN A 690 -25.05 17.77 10.34
C GLN A 690 -26.37 18.41 10.78
N ASP A 691 -27.41 17.60 10.94
CA ASP A 691 -28.64 18.01 11.58
C ASP A 691 -28.52 18.05 13.12
N ALA A 692 -29.57 18.46 13.83
CA ALA A 692 -29.61 18.53 15.28
C ALA A 692 -29.42 17.16 15.98
N ALA A 693 -29.61 16.06 15.26
CA ALA A 693 -29.42 14.70 15.75
C ALA A 693 -28.01 14.17 15.45
N GLY A 694 -27.18 14.94 14.73
CA GLY A 694 -25.82 14.55 14.35
C GLY A 694 -25.73 13.75 13.04
N ASN A 695 -26.81 13.64 12.28
CA ASN A 695 -26.79 12.95 10.98
C ASN A 695 -26.22 13.87 9.91
N TYR A 696 -25.31 13.33 9.07
CA TYR A 696 -24.75 14.09 7.96
C TYR A 696 -25.82 14.32 6.86
N THR A 697 -26.01 15.58 6.49
CA THR A 697 -27.05 15.98 5.54
C THR A 697 -26.52 16.27 4.14
N GLY A 698 -25.21 16.52 4.02
CA GLY A 698 -24.62 16.92 2.74
C GLY A 698 -25.06 18.29 2.23
N TYR A 699 -25.66 19.14 3.09
CA TYR A 699 -26.32 20.39 2.70
C TYR A 699 -25.76 21.58 3.45
N ASN A 700 -25.20 22.53 2.73
CA ASN A 700 -24.73 23.81 3.29
C ASN A 700 -25.91 24.77 3.48
N ALA A 701 -26.29 25.01 4.74
CA ALA A 701 -27.44 25.85 5.08
C ALA A 701 -27.22 27.35 4.77
N GLU A 702 -25.97 27.84 4.71
CA GLU A 702 -25.67 29.24 4.39
C GLU A 702 -25.90 29.53 2.91
N THR A 703 -25.53 28.62 2.04
CA THR A 703 -25.64 28.80 0.58
C THR A 703 -26.89 28.17 -0.01
N GLY A 704 -27.56 27.25 0.72
CA GLY A 704 -28.71 26.52 0.26
C GLY A 704 -28.40 25.43 -0.77
N LYS A 705 -27.20 24.87 -0.79
CA LYS A 705 -26.73 23.89 -1.77
C LYS A 705 -26.26 22.59 -1.14
N TYR A 706 -26.47 21.50 -1.85
CA TYR A 706 -25.89 20.21 -1.51
C TYR A 706 -24.45 20.10 -2.01
N TYR A 707 -23.66 19.19 -1.43
CA TYR A 707 -22.25 18.94 -1.79
C TYR A 707 -22.09 18.62 -3.30
N TYR A 708 -23.04 17.90 -3.90
CA TYR A 708 -23.04 17.56 -5.34
C TYR A 708 -23.43 18.74 -6.26
N GLU A 709 -23.81 19.89 -5.71
CA GLU A 709 -23.99 21.15 -6.44
C GLU A 709 -22.70 22.02 -6.42
N TYR A 710 -21.68 21.55 -5.73
CA TYR A 710 -20.32 22.12 -5.76
C TYR A 710 -19.32 21.21 -6.45
N CYS A 711 -19.43 19.88 -6.26
CA CYS A 711 -18.53 18.89 -6.82
C CYS A 711 -19.32 17.80 -7.53
N ASP A 712 -18.83 17.38 -8.70
CA ASP A 712 -19.48 16.32 -9.48
C ASP A 712 -19.52 15.00 -8.66
N LEU A 713 -20.72 14.46 -8.52
CA LEU A 713 -20.97 13.26 -7.73
C LEU A 713 -20.26 12.03 -8.32
N THR A 714 -20.29 11.89 -9.65
CA THR A 714 -19.70 10.72 -10.33
C THR A 714 -18.20 10.70 -10.14
N SER A 715 -17.52 11.82 -10.30
CA SER A 715 -16.07 11.91 -10.10
C SER A 715 -15.65 11.60 -8.64
N LEU A 716 -16.44 12.06 -7.65
CA LEU A 716 -16.21 11.73 -6.23
C LEU A 716 -16.34 10.21 -5.98
N VAL A 717 -17.38 9.58 -6.55
CA VAL A 717 -17.60 8.13 -6.43
C VAL A 717 -16.49 7.34 -7.10
N GLN A 718 -16.08 7.75 -8.30
CA GLN A 718 -15.01 7.09 -9.07
C GLN A 718 -13.67 7.13 -8.33
N VAL A 719 -13.24 8.31 -7.87
CA VAL A 719 -11.99 8.47 -7.11
C VAL A 719 -12.03 7.67 -5.81
N TYR A 720 -13.16 7.71 -5.08
CA TYR A 720 -13.33 6.92 -3.86
C TYR A 720 -13.17 5.41 -4.12
N LEU A 721 -13.87 4.85 -5.11
CA LEU A 721 -13.82 3.42 -5.40
C LEU A 721 -12.44 2.98 -5.92
N LEU A 722 -11.79 3.82 -6.71
CA LEU A 722 -10.45 3.57 -7.20
C LEU A 722 -9.43 3.53 -6.05
N GLN A 723 -9.46 4.52 -5.15
CA GLN A 723 -8.60 4.55 -3.97
C GLN A 723 -8.90 3.41 -2.99
N ARG A 724 -10.20 3.03 -2.87
CA ARG A 724 -10.60 1.89 -2.05
C ARG A 724 -10.09 0.57 -2.61
N LEU A 725 -10.11 0.38 -3.93
CA LEU A 725 -9.52 -0.80 -4.59
C LEU A 725 -8.01 -0.81 -4.37
N ALA A 726 -7.37 0.31 -4.61
CA ALA A 726 -5.92 0.45 -4.51
C ALA A 726 -5.38 0.26 -3.08
N ALA A 727 -6.17 0.58 -2.06
CA ALA A 727 -5.72 0.68 -0.66
C ALA A 727 -4.43 1.50 -0.52
N ASP A 728 -4.33 2.58 -1.31
CA ASP A 728 -3.13 3.41 -1.39
C ASP A 728 -2.87 4.15 -0.08
N ALA A 729 -1.71 3.95 0.51
CA ALA A 729 -1.31 4.59 1.76
C ALA A 729 -1.18 6.13 1.62
N CYS A 730 -0.79 6.63 0.44
CA CYS A 730 -0.70 8.06 0.15
C CYS A 730 -2.07 8.73 -0.02
N ALA A 731 -3.10 7.99 -0.42
CA ALA A 731 -4.46 8.52 -0.56
C ALA A 731 -5.03 9.09 0.75
N VAL A 732 -4.48 8.70 1.90
CA VAL A 732 -4.86 9.23 3.23
C VAL A 732 -4.52 10.71 3.36
N GLY A 733 -3.44 11.18 2.72
CA GLY A 733 -2.86 12.48 3.00
C GLY A 733 -2.65 13.42 1.82
N VAL A 734 -2.30 12.93 0.63
CA VAL A 734 -1.69 13.78 -0.41
C VAL A 734 -2.30 13.60 -1.82
N SER A 735 -2.80 12.43 -2.18
CA SER A 735 -3.16 12.09 -3.57
C SER A 735 -4.60 12.48 -3.97
N LEU A 736 -5.19 13.52 -3.36
CA LEU A 736 -6.51 14.01 -3.74
C LEU A 736 -6.39 15.34 -4.50
N SER A 737 -6.69 15.30 -5.78
CA SER A 737 -6.71 16.44 -6.67
C SER A 737 -8.13 16.80 -7.08
N PHE A 738 -8.32 18.08 -7.43
CA PHE A 738 -9.57 18.58 -8.00
C PHE A 738 -9.26 19.57 -9.12
N TYR A 739 -10.13 19.62 -10.11
CA TYR A 739 -10.09 20.69 -11.09
C TYR A 739 -11.45 21.37 -11.22
N LYS A 740 -11.45 22.62 -11.65
CA LYS A 740 -12.67 23.42 -11.80
C LYS A 740 -12.56 24.31 -13.02
N ASP A 741 -13.47 24.12 -13.97
CA ASP A 741 -13.62 25.00 -15.12
C ASP A 741 -14.49 26.23 -14.82
N ALA A 742 -14.44 27.24 -15.69
CA ALA A 742 -15.21 28.47 -15.56
C ALA A 742 -16.71 28.21 -15.51
N GLY A 743 -17.37 28.75 -14.48
CA GLY A 743 -18.80 28.51 -14.23
C GLY A 743 -19.18 27.08 -13.87
N GLY A 744 -18.25 26.11 -13.92
CA GLY A 744 -18.49 24.68 -13.66
C GLY A 744 -18.43 24.27 -12.20
N LEU A 745 -18.63 22.98 -11.96
CA LEU A 745 -18.42 22.34 -10.66
C LEU A 745 -16.93 22.02 -10.44
N LEU A 746 -16.57 21.66 -9.22
CA LEU A 746 -15.36 20.89 -8.94
C LEU A 746 -15.53 19.47 -9.49
N TYR A 747 -14.43 18.88 -9.94
CA TYR A 747 -14.31 17.46 -10.27
C TYR A 747 -13.17 16.85 -9.48
N ALA A 748 -13.39 15.71 -8.86
CA ALA A 748 -12.34 14.95 -8.21
C ALA A 748 -11.46 14.26 -9.29
N GLY A 749 -10.14 14.42 -9.19
CA GLY A 749 -9.17 13.99 -10.19
C GLY A 749 -8.32 15.16 -10.70
N PRO A 750 -7.43 14.91 -11.70
CA PRO A 750 -7.10 13.61 -12.31
C PRO A 750 -6.38 12.66 -11.35
N VAL A 751 -6.44 11.35 -11.66
CA VAL A 751 -5.78 10.31 -10.86
C VAL A 751 -4.29 10.27 -11.19
N SER A 752 -3.46 10.31 -10.16
CA SER A 752 -1.99 10.20 -10.26
C SER A 752 -1.41 9.77 -8.91
N ASP A 753 -0.13 9.39 -8.90
CA ASP A 753 0.63 9.07 -7.68
C ASP A 753 0.05 7.85 -6.92
N MET A 754 -0.05 6.72 -7.64
CA MET A 754 -0.57 5.46 -7.11
C MET A 754 0.55 4.44 -6.81
N GLU A 755 1.79 4.93 -6.62
CA GLU A 755 2.98 4.08 -6.42
C GLU A 755 2.86 3.20 -5.17
N LEU A 756 2.21 3.70 -4.10
CA LEU A 756 2.02 3.00 -2.83
C LEU A 756 0.69 2.21 -2.75
N ALA A 757 0.13 1.83 -3.89
CA ALA A 757 -1.07 1.01 -3.98
C ALA A 757 -0.79 -0.47 -3.63
N CYS A 758 -1.85 -1.29 -3.63
CA CYS A 758 -1.82 -2.74 -3.49
C CYS A 758 -1.26 -3.26 -2.15
N GLY A 759 -1.28 -2.43 -1.10
CA GLY A 759 -0.97 -2.87 0.26
C GLY A 759 0.51 -3.06 0.57
N ASP A 760 1.41 -2.53 -0.25
CA ASP A 760 2.86 -2.65 -0.04
C ASP A 760 3.34 -1.94 1.23
N ILE A 761 2.67 -0.87 1.64
CA ILE A 761 2.93 -0.18 2.90
C ILE A 761 1.68 -0.19 3.77
N GLY A 762 1.55 -1.23 4.63
CA GLY A 762 0.58 -1.28 5.71
C GLY A 762 -0.86 -0.99 5.28
N ALA A 763 -1.42 -1.80 4.38
CA ALA A 763 -2.82 -1.68 3.96
C ALA A 763 -3.73 -1.67 5.19
N ASP A 764 -4.32 -0.52 5.45
CA ASP A 764 -5.34 -0.38 6.47
C ASP A 764 -6.63 -1.04 5.95
N ASP A 765 -7.03 -2.16 6.56
CA ASP A 765 -8.31 -2.81 6.27
C ASP A 765 -9.51 -1.86 6.52
N ASP A 766 -9.31 -0.81 7.32
CA ASP A 766 -10.28 0.24 7.60
C ASP A 766 -10.04 1.50 6.75
N PHE A 767 -10.03 1.34 5.42
CA PHE A 767 -9.86 2.44 4.47
C PHE A 767 -10.84 3.61 4.70
N ASP A 768 -12.00 3.36 5.27
CA ASP A 768 -13.08 4.34 5.44
C ASP A 768 -12.96 5.13 6.77
N GLY A 769 -12.12 4.70 7.70
CA GLY A 769 -12.00 5.30 9.04
C GLY A 769 -11.12 6.55 9.09
N GLY A 770 -11.72 7.71 9.37
CA GLY A 770 -10.99 8.94 9.71
C GLY A 770 -10.37 9.71 8.54
N ARG A 771 -10.60 9.33 7.29
CA ARG A 771 -10.07 10.01 6.11
C ARG A 771 -10.84 11.31 5.81
N TYR A 772 -10.08 12.37 5.48
CA TYR A 772 -10.64 13.66 5.09
C TYR A 772 -11.65 13.55 3.94
N LEU A 773 -12.81 14.20 4.06
CA LEU A 773 -14.00 14.11 3.23
C LEU A 773 -14.67 12.73 3.20
N VAL A 774 -13.93 11.64 3.02
CA VAL A 774 -14.45 10.28 2.78
C VAL A 774 -15.32 9.80 3.95
N SER A 775 -14.83 9.94 5.18
CA SER A 775 -15.57 9.51 6.37
C SER A 775 -16.91 10.23 6.54
N ALA A 776 -16.97 11.50 6.16
CA ALA A 776 -18.20 12.29 6.21
C ALA A 776 -19.15 11.95 5.04
N LEU A 777 -18.61 11.84 3.81
CA LEU A 777 -19.39 11.45 2.62
C LEU A 777 -20.08 10.10 2.81
N LEU A 778 -19.38 9.13 3.38
CA LEU A 778 -19.93 7.80 3.66
C LEU A 778 -21.01 7.77 4.76
N GLN A 779 -21.16 8.83 5.53
CA GLN A 779 -22.29 8.98 6.45
C GLN A 779 -23.55 9.53 5.74
N ILE A 780 -23.42 10.08 4.52
CA ILE A 780 -24.56 10.60 3.74
C ILE A 780 -25.21 9.45 2.99
N PRO A 781 -26.50 9.10 3.27
CA PRO A 781 -27.16 7.95 2.64
C PRO A 781 -27.21 8.01 1.12
N GLY A 782 -27.44 9.19 0.54
CA GLY A 782 -27.46 9.39 -0.91
C GLY A 782 -26.10 9.13 -1.56
N PHE A 783 -24.98 9.49 -0.92
CA PHE A 783 -23.63 9.17 -1.40
C PHE A 783 -23.36 7.66 -1.33
N ARG A 784 -23.73 7.00 -0.22
CA ARG A 784 -23.59 5.54 -0.07
C ARG A 784 -24.36 4.78 -1.14
N ALA A 785 -25.58 5.20 -1.43
CA ALA A 785 -26.39 4.60 -2.50
C ALA A 785 -25.72 4.78 -3.87
N ALA A 786 -25.20 5.97 -4.17
CA ALA A 786 -24.49 6.25 -5.41
C ALA A 786 -23.22 5.40 -5.55
N VAL A 787 -22.43 5.26 -4.47
CA VAL A 787 -21.24 4.39 -4.41
C VAL A 787 -21.62 2.92 -4.66
N GLY A 788 -22.65 2.42 -3.96
CA GLY A 788 -23.11 1.03 -4.11
C GLY A 788 -23.52 0.73 -5.55
N ASN A 789 -24.36 1.58 -6.11
CA ASN A 789 -24.87 1.41 -7.48
C ASN A 789 -23.76 1.49 -8.52
N TYR A 790 -22.89 2.50 -8.44
CA TYR A 790 -21.79 2.64 -9.41
C TYR A 790 -20.78 1.49 -9.29
N CYS A 791 -20.50 1.04 -8.06
CA CYS A 791 -19.62 -0.10 -7.83
C CYS A 791 -20.19 -1.37 -8.46
N HIS A 792 -21.46 -1.67 -8.19
CA HIS A 792 -22.14 -2.85 -8.71
C HIS A 792 -22.27 -2.83 -10.24
N ASP A 793 -22.77 -1.73 -10.82
CA ASP A 793 -23.16 -1.66 -12.22
C ASP A 793 -22.00 -1.41 -13.18
N THR A 794 -20.94 -0.75 -12.72
CA THR A 794 -19.86 -0.26 -13.60
C THR A 794 -18.48 -0.66 -13.09
N PHE A 795 -18.11 -0.29 -11.86
CA PHE A 795 -16.74 -0.36 -11.37
C PHE A 795 -16.19 -1.78 -11.32
N LEU A 796 -16.94 -2.72 -10.73
CA LEU A 796 -16.50 -4.11 -10.57
C LEU A 796 -16.27 -4.82 -11.91
N ALA A 797 -17.02 -4.47 -12.96
CA ALA A 797 -16.82 -5.03 -14.28
C ALA A 797 -15.49 -4.57 -14.91
N GLN A 798 -15.10 -3.32 -14.68
CA GLN A 798 -13.80 -2.80 -15.15
C GLN A 798 -12.64 -3.33 -14.28
N ALA A 799 -12.80 -3.33 -12.95
CA ALA A 799 -11.81 -3.85 -12.03
C ALA A 799 -11.49 -5.34 -12.29
N GLN A 800 -12.49 -6.15 -12.64
CA GLN A 800 -12.29 -7.57 -12.96
C GLN A 800 -11.35 -7.81 -14.15
N ARG A 801 -11.18 -6.83 -15.04
CA ARG A 801 -10.25 -6.91 -16.19
C ARG A 801 -8.79 -6.75 -15.79
N LEU A 802 -8.54 -6.33 -14.56
CA LEU A 802 -7.18 -6.18 -14.06
C LEU A 802 -6.54 -7.53 -13.76
N VAL A 803 -7.32 -8.51 -13.31
CA VAL A 803 -6.84 -9.74 -12.68
C VAL A 803 -7.14 -11.01 -13.49
N GLY A 804 -6.39 -12.08 -13.18
CA GLY A 804 -6.47 -13.38 -13.83
C GLY A 804 -5.49 -13.53 -15.00
N ASP A 805 -5.40 -14.72 -15.59
CA ASP A 805 -4.39 -15.10 -16.60
C ASP A 805 -4.32 -14.15 -17.82
N GLY A 806 -5.43 -13.57 -18.24
CA GLY A 806 -5.49 -12.57 -19.31
C GLY A 806 -5.69 -11.14 -18.78
N GLY A 807 -5.59 -10.92 -17.48
CA GLY A 807 -5.73 -9.62 -16.82
C GLY A 807 -4.55 -8.70 -17.11
N ARG A 808 -4.77 -7.40 -16.89
CA ARG A 808 -3.75 -6.38 -17.15
C ARG A 808 -2.53 -6.51 -16.25
N VAL A 809 -2.68 -7.02 -15.00
CA VAL A 809 -1.56 -7.29 -14.11
C VAL A 809 -0.62 -8.32 -14.74
N MET A 810 -1.14 -9.49 -15.10
CA MET A 810 -0.34 -10.57 -15.65
C MET A 810 0.25 -10.23 -17.03
N THR A 811 -0.54 -9.58 -17.89
CA THR A 811 -0.07 -9.17 -19.22
C THR A 811 0.95 -8.03 -19.16
N GLY A 812 0.76 -7.06 -18.27
CA GLY A 812 1.72 -5.99 -18.01
C GLY A 812 3.01 -6.51 -17.40
N GLY A 813 2.92 -7.41 -16.43
CA GLY A 813 4.09 -8.07 -15.83
C GLY A 813 4.90 -8.87 -16.86
N ALA A 814 4.24 -9.62 -17.74
CA ALA A 814 4.90 -10.33 -18.83
C ALA A 814 5.56 -9.35 -19.83
N HIS A 815 4.90 -8.23 -20.14
CA HIS A 815 5.45 -7.20 -21.03
C HIS A 815 6.72 -6.56 -20.47
N LEU A 816 6.79 -6.33 -19.15
CA LEU A 816 7.92 -5.71 -18.47
C LEU A 816 9.05 -6.70 -18.10
N SER A 817 8.82 -8.00 -18.18
CA SER A 817 9.66 -9.03 -17.54
C SER A 817 11.17 -8.83 -17.76
N ALA A 818 11.61 -8.63 -19.01
CA ALA A 818 13.04 -8.46 -19.35
C ALA A 818 13.61 -7.14 -18.78
N SER A 819 12.90 -6.02 -18.97
CA SER A 819 13.29 -4.70 -18.45
C SER A 819 13.25 -4.65 -16.91
N ALA A 820 12.26 -5.28 -16.28
CA ALA A 820 12.18 -5.39 -14.84
C ALA A 820 13.35 -6.19 -14.26
N ALA A 821 13.77 -7.28 -14.93
CA ALA A 821 14.97 -8.03 -14.53
C ALA A 821 16.23 -7.18 -14.65
N MET A 822 16.38 -6.38 -15.70
CA MET A 822 17.49 -5.42 -15.85
C MET A 822 17.44 -4.35 -14.76
N ASN A 823 16.25 -3.81 -14.49
CA ASN A 823 16.02 -2.79 -13.45
C ASN A 823 16.37 -3.31 -12.06
N ASP A 824 15.91 -4.53 -11.69
CA ASP A 824 16.17 -5.12 -10.37
C ASP A 824 17.66 -5.44 -10.14
N ARG A 825 18.41 -5.78 -11.21
CA ARG A 825 19.87 -5.95 -11.12
C ARG A 825 20.58 -4.64 -10.76
N LEU A 826 20.08 -3.52 -11.30
CA LEU A 826 20.64 -2.18 -11.03
C LEU A 826 20.09 -1.57 -9.74
N TRP A 827 18.81 -1.72 -9.53
CA TRP A 827 18.03 -1.21 -8.39
C TRP A 827 17.22 -2.35 -7.77
N PRO A 828 17.71 -3.02 -6.73
CA PRO A 828 17.04 -4.20 -6.17
C PRO A 828 15.78 -3.83 -5.39
N LEU A 829 14.71 -3.43 -6.06
CA LEU A 829 13.44 -2.97 -5.49
C LEU A 829 12.75 -4.05 -4.65
N ILE A 830 12.85 -5.31 -5.05
CA ILE A 830 12.29 -6.45 -4.29
C ILE A 830 12.91 -6.56 -2.89
N ARG A 831 14.12 -6.01 -2.68
CA ARG A 831 14.86 -6.07 -1.41
C ARG A 831 14.85 -4.76 -0.62
N ALA A 832 14.53 -3.65 -1.27
CA ALA A 832 14.67 -2.31 -0.72
C ALA A 832 13.35 -1.70 -0.20
N GLY A 833 12.19 -2.25 -0.60
CA GLY A 833 10.87 -1.74 -0.20
C GLY A 833 10.54 -2.06 1.26
N ASP A 834 9.58 -1.34 1.81
CA ASP A 834 9.05 -1.56 3.17
C ASP A 834 8.38 -2.94 3.34
N ARG A 835 8.01 -3.58 2.24
CA ARG A 835 7.53 -4.95 2.19
C ARG A 835 8.72 -5.92 2.17
N ALA A 836 8.85 -6.73 3.22
CA ALA A 836 9.84 -7.79 3.28
C ALA A 836 9.45 -8.99 2.41
N TRP A 837 10.02 -9.09 1.23
CA TRP A 837 9.86 -10.27 0.37
C TRP A 837 10.73 -11.44 0.84
N PRO A 838 10.28 -12.70 0.74
CA PRO A 838 11.10 -13.87 1.01
C PRO A 838 12.37 -13.90 0.14
N ALA A 839 13.46 -14.49 0.67
CA ALA A 839 14.66 -14.65 -0.12
C ALA A 839 14.42 -15.56 -1.34
N GLY A 840 14.81 -15.11 -2.52
CA GLY A 840 14.60 -15.81 -3.78
C GLY A 840 13.30 -15.45 -4.49
N THR A 841 12.53 -14.46 -3.98
CA THR A 841 11.37 -13.90 -4.71
C THR A 841 11.84 -13.34 -6.05
N THR A 842 11.15 -13.69 -7.12
CA THR A 842 11.38 -13.18 -8.46
C THR A 842 10.40 -12.06 -8.81
N TYR A 843 10.66 -11.33 -9.88
CA TYR A 843 9.71 -10.35 -10.42
C TYR A 843 8.35 -10.98 -10.74
N ALA A 844 8.34 -12.18 -11.32
CA ALA A 844 7.10 -12.91 -11.62
C ALA A 844 6.29 -13.25 -10.35
N ASP A 845 6.98 -13.54 -9.24
CA ASP A 845 6.32 -13.80 -7.95
C ASP A 845 5.66 -12.52 -7.41
N THR A 846 6.29 -11.34 -7.56
CA THR A 846 5.69 -10.07 -7.13
C THR A 846 4.45 -9.73 -7.94
N VAL A 847 4.48 -9.95 -9.26
CA VAL A 847 3.32 -9.76 -10.14
C VAL A 847 2.18 -10.72 -9.80
N ALA A 848 2.48 -11.99 -9.55
CA ALA A 848 1.49 -12.99 -9.16
C ALA A 848 0.85 -12.68 -7.79
N ASP A 849 1.63 -12.17 -6.85
CA ASP A 849 1.13 -11.73 -5.54
C ASP A 849 0.20 -10.52 -5.66
N MET A 850 0.56 -9.54 -6.50
CA MET A 850 -0.31 -8.39 -6.81
C MET A 850 -1.63 -8.84 -7.43
N ASP A 851 -1.61 -9.77 -8.39
CA ASP A 851 -2.83 -10.32 -9.00
C ASP A 851 -3.73 -11.01 -7.98
N ALA A 852 -3.14 -11.83 -7.10
CA ALA A 852 -3.86 -12.49 -6.02
C ALA A 852 -4.45 -11.50 -5.01
N TRP A 853 -3.69 -10.47 -4.63
CA TRP A 853 -4.15 -9.41 -3.72
C TRP A 853 -5.33 -8.64 -4.31
N LEU A 854 -5.21 -8.15 -5.56
CA LEU A 854 -6.30 -7.47 -6.26
C LEU A 854 -7.54 -8.36 -6.44
N THR A 855 -7.35 -9.64 -6.76
CA THR A 855 -8.45 -10.61 -6.86
C THR A 855 -9.22 -10.72 -5.55
N ALA A 856 -8.52 -10.84 -4.43
CA ALA A 856 -9.13 -10.88 -3.10
C ALA A 856 -9.85 -9.56 -2.76
N ARG A 857 -9.23 -8.42 -3.09
CA ARG A 857 -9.81 -7.09 -2.86
C ARG A 857 -11.07 -6.84 -3.67
N ILE A 858 -11.09 -7.22 -4.95
CA ILE A 858 -12.28 -7.16 -5.82
C ILE A 858 -13.41 -8.05 -5.25
N ALA A 859 -13.07 -9.24 -4.73
CA ALA A 859 -14.06 -10.12 -4.10
C ALA A 859 -14.64 -9.50 -2.82
N GLN A 860 -13.83 -8.86 -1.99
CA GLN A 860 -14.28 -8.11 -0.80
C GLN A 860 -15.21 -6.97 -1.19
N MET A 861 -14.84 -6.15 -2.20
CA MET A 861 -15.68 -5.07 -2.68
C MET A 861 -17.00 -5.59 -3.27
N ARG A 862 -16.97 -6.70 -4.01
CA ARG A 862 -18.20 -7.34 -4.53
C ARG A 862 -19.13 -7.80 -3.41
N ALA A 863 -18.59 -8.30 -2.30
CA ALA A 863 -19.40 -8.67 -1.14
C ALA A 863 -19.95 -7.43 -0.41
N ALA A 864 -19.14 -6.36 -0.28
CA ALA A 864 -19.54 -5.12 0.38
C ALA A 864 -20.61 -4.32 -0.39
N TYR A 865 -20.60 -4.41 -1.73
CA TYR A 865 -21.53 -3.72 -2.64
C TYR A 865 -22.39 -4.71 -3.45
N ALA A 866 -22.87 -5.77 -2.79
CA ALA A 866 -23.66 -6.82 -3.43
C ALA A 866 -25.06 -6.37 -3.87
N HIS A 867 -25.54 -5.26 -3.30
CA HIS A 867 -26.91 -4.77 -3.49
C HIS A 867 -26.94 -3.39 -4.13
N THR A 868 -27.91 -3.21 -5.04
CA THR A 868 -28.23 -1.91 -5.61
C THR A 868 -29.32 -1.20 -4.81
N TRP A 869 -29.33 0.13 -4.88
CA TRP A 869 -30.24 1.00 -4.14
C TRP A 869 -31.15 1.79 -5.08
N ASP A 870 -32.39 2.03 -4.67
CA ASP A 870 -33.31 2.89 -5.40
C ASP A 870 -32.86 4.39 -5.37
N ALA A 871 -33.54 5.23 -6.11
CA ALA A 871 -33.25 6.67 -6.15
C ALA A 871 -33.61 7.43 -4.85
N GLY A 872 -34.15 6.74 -3.86
CA GLY A 872 -34.63 7.30 -2.60
C GLY A 872 -36.02 7.93 -2.71
N VAL A 873 -36.97 7.43 -1.96
CA VAL A 873 -38.35 7.91 -1.92
C VAL A 873 -38.52 8.93 -0.79
N VAL A 874 -39.02 10.13 -1.11
CA VAL A 874 -39.35 11.13 -0.09
C VAL A 874 -40.62 10.65 0.65
N THR A 875 -40.45 10.23 1.90
CA THR A 875 -41.54 9.75 2.75
C THR A 875 -42.17 10.87 3.58
N ARG A 876 -41.42 11.95 3.79
CA ARG A 876 -41.88 13.19 4.42
C ARG A 876 -41.23 14.39 3.74
N GLU A 877 -42.06 15.29 3.18
CA GLU A 877 -41.57 16.53 2.58
C GLU A 877 -41.06 17.50 3.63
N PRO A 878 -39.93 18.22 3.36
CA PRO A 878 -39.50 19.30 4.24
C PRO A 878 -40.39 20.51 4.16
N THR A 879 -40.62 21.18 5.27
CA THR A 879 -41.28 22.48 5.33
C THR A 879 -40.25 23.56 5.70
N CYS A 880 -40.66 24.82 5.80
CA CYS A 880 -39.74 25.89 6.28
C CYS A 880 -39.31 25.72 7.74
N THR A 881 -40.05 24.95 8.54
CA THR A 881 -39.88 24.80 10.00
C THR A 881 -39.56 23.39 10.41
N SER A 882 -39.58 22.42 9.50
CA SER A 882 -39.29 21.02 9.80
C SER A 882 -38.54 20.34 8.67
N THR A 883 -37.63 19.47 9.03
CA THR A 883 -36.91 18.62 8.11
C THR A 883 -37.83 17.59 7.47
N GLY A 884 -37.54 17.19 6.24
CA GLY A 884 -38.12 16.06 5.53
C GLY A 884 -37.37 14.74 5.80
N THR A 885 -37.82 13.68 5.12
CA THR A 885 -37.19 12.36 5.21
C THR A 885 -37.23 11.70 3.83
N ARG A 886 -36.11 11.21 3.37
CA ARG A 886 -35.95 10.34 2.20
C ARG A 886 -35.47 8.97 2.65
N VAL A 887 -36.01 7.91 2.07
CA VAL A 887 -35.66 6.53 2.37
C VAL A 887 -35.16 5.88 1.09
N TYR A 888 -33.94 5.38 1.10
CA TYR A 888 -33.38 4.52 0.05
C TYR A 888 -33.63 3.07 0.44
N THR A 889 -33.99 2.24 -0.53
CA THR A 889 -34.25 0.82 -0.31
C THR A 889 -33.37 0.00 -1.26
N SER A 890 -32.66 -1.00 -0.71
CA SER A 890 -31.89 -1.92 -1.54
C SER A 890 -32.78 -3.00 -2.15
N ASP A 891 -32.30 -3.67 -3.19
CA ASP A 891 -32.94 -4.83 -3.80
C ASP A 891 -33.11 -6.01 -2.83
N ALA A 892 -32.32 -6.06 -1.73
CA ALA A 892 -32.50 -7.00 -0.62
C ALA A 892 -33.51 -6.55 0.44
N GLY A 893 -34.08 -5.33 0.32
CA GLY A 893 -35.04 -4.76 1.26
C GLY A 893 -34.40 -4.04 2.46
N GLU A 894 -33.10 -3.83 2.47
CA GLU A 894 -32.44 -2.98 3.47
C GLU A 894 -32.83 -1.51 3.25
N THR A 895 -32.85 -0.71 4.31
CA THR A 895 -33.22 0.70 4.19
C THR A 895 -32.19 1.63 4.81
N MET A 896 -31.94 2.77 4.12
CA MET A 896 -31.19 3.91 4.66
C MET A 896 -32.10 5.15 4.69
N THR A 897 -32.02 5.90 5.77
CA THR A 897 -32.83 7.12 5.94
C THR A 897 -31.94 8.36 5.89
N GLU A 898 -32.32 9.31 5.02
CA GLU A 898 -31.67 10.60 4.87
C GLU A 898 -32.59 11.70 5.40
N THR A 899 -32.01 12.62 6.18
CA THR A 899 -32.71 13.84 6.60
C THR A 899 -32.64 14.88 5.48
N ILE A 900 -33.80 15.27 4.95
CA ILE A 900 -33.90 16.41 4.02
C ILE A 900 -33.96 17.68 4.86
N PRO A 901 -33.05 18.63 4.72
CA PRO A 901 -33.08 19.89 5.46
C PRO A 901 -34.36 20.68 5.27
N ALA A 902 -34.74 21.47 6.26
CA ALA A 902 -35.89 22.36 6.15
C ALA A 902 -35.69 23.37 4.98
N ARG A 903 -36.75 23.67 4.26
CA ARG A 903 -36.71 24.62 3.14
C ARG A 903 -36.41 26.02 3.67
N ALA A 904 -35.62 26.79 2.96
CA ALA A 904 -35.44 28.20 3.27
C ALA A 904 -36.80 28.93 3.14
N HIS A 905 -37.01 29.94 3.99
CA HIS A 905 -38.19 30.77 3.86
C HIS A 905 -38.17 31.51 2.50
N ALA A 906 -39.31 31.50 1.80
CA ALA A 906 -39.51 32.24 0.56
C ALA A 906 -40.11 33.61 0.89
N PRO A 907 -39.33 34.70 0.89
CA PRO A 907 -39.83 36.00 1.30
C PRO A 907 -40.83 36.57 0.26
N GLU A 908 -42.05 36.85 0.70
CA GLU A 908 -43.05 37.62 -0.01
C GLU A 908 -43.13 39.01 0.64
N ALA A 909 -43.00 40.07 -0.15
CA ALA A 909 -43.03 41.40 0.37
C ALA A 909 -44.46 41.80 0.87
N LEU A 910 -44.52 42.33 2.05
CA LEU A 910 -45.71 43.02 2.59
C LEU A 910 -45.55 44.51 2.28
N PRO A 911 -46.35 45.10 1.39
CA PRO A 911 -46.19 46.45 0.93
C PRO A 911 -46.39 47.45 2.07
N ALA A 912 -45.60 48.53 2.03
CA ALA A 912 -45.77 49.63 2.96
C ALA A 912 -47.14 50.31 2.77
N VAL A 913 -47.75 50.68 3.87
CA VAL A 913 -48.97 51.48 3.88
C VAL A 913 -48.65 52.92 4.35
N ALA A 914 -48.90 53.87 3.48
CA ALA A 914 -48.62 55.28 3.84
C ALA A 914 -49.49 55.77 4.98
N ALA A 915 -48.88 56.43 5.99
CA ALA A 915 -49.62 57.08 7.07
C ALA A 915 -50.45 58.26 6.52
N THR A 916 -51.70 58.40 6.97
CA THR A 916 -52.51 59.53 6.70
C THR A 916 -52.57 60.51 7.91
N CYS A 917 -53.33 61.60 7.81
CA CYS A 917 -53.47 62.52 8.91
C CYS A 917 -54.19 61.88 10.12
N THR A 918 -55.00 60.84 9.91
CA THR A 918 -55.84 60.25 10.97
C THR A 918 -55.57 58.76 11.20
N THR A 919 -54.84 58.07 10.28
CA THR A 919 -54.57 56.69 10.39
C THR A 919 -53.05 56.42 10.35
N PRO A 920 -52.54 55.60 11.23
CA PRO A 920 -51.14 55.16 11.17
C PRO A 920 -50.90 54.40 9.85
N GLY A 921 -49.69 54.55 9.31
CA GLY A 921 -49.12 53.73 8.21
C GLY A 921 -48.35 52.56 8.74
N LEU A 922 -47.86 51.76 7.82
CA LEU A 922 -46.96 50.64 8.10
C LEU A 922 -45.72 50.76 7.21
N THR A 923 -44.57 50.40 7.73
CA THR A 923 -43.36 50.22 6.92
C THR A 923 -43.51 48.97 6.01
N GLU A 924 -42.62 48.85 5.05
CA GLU A 924 -42.48 47.58 4.30
C GLU A 924 -42.07 46.47 5.24
N GLY A 925 -42.65 45.27 5.07
CA GLY A 925 -42.32 44.05 5.78
C GLY A 925 -42.19 42.89 4.84
N SER A 926 -41.98 41.70 5.37
CA SER A 926 -41.99 40.46 4.57
C SER A 926 -42.50 39.28 5.38
N ARG A 927 -43.20 38.35 4.70
CA ARG A 927 -43.59 37.05 5.26
C ARG A 927 -43.14 35.95 4.35
N CYS A 928 -43.06 34.76 4.89
CA CYS A 928 -42.76 33.59 4.06
C CYS A 928 -44.01 33.19 3.25
N ALA A 929 -43.89 33.15 1.93
CA ALA A 929 -44.96 32.72 1.01
C ALA A 929 -45.40 31.27 1.21
N LEU A 930 -44.55 30.42 1.82
CA LEU A 930 -44.79 29.00 2.00
C LEU A 930 -45.42 28.65 3.37
N CYS A 931 -44.99 29.29 4.47
CA CYS A 931 -45.46 28.95 5.83
C CYS A 931 -46.21 30.12 6.52
N GLY A 932 -46.21 31.31 5.92
CA GLY A 932 -46.88 32.49 6.44
C GLY A 932 -46.13 33.20 7.58
N GLU A 933 -44.97 32.71 8.03
CA GLU A 933 -44.18 33.31 9.09
C GLU A 933 -43.73 34.74 8.71
N VAL A 934 -43.84 35.68 9.61
CA VAL A 934 -43.37 37.06 9.41
C VAL A 934 -41.87 37.10 9.52
N LEU A 935 -41.18 37.38 8.40
CA LEU A 935 -39.69 37.42 8.34
C LEU A 935 -39.15 38.80 8.70
N THR A 936 -39.95 39.83 8.35
CA THR A 936 -39.67 41.23 8.73
C THR A 936 -40.99 41.86 9.16
N GLU A 937 -41.10 42.22 10.43
CA GLU A 937 -42.31 42.91 10.95
C GLU A 937 -42.49 44.30 10.33
N GLN A 938 -43.73 44.62 10.03
CA GLN A 938 -44.09 45.99 9.62
C GLN A 938 -44.17 46.90 10.87
N GLU A 939 -43.38 47.95 10.90
CA GLU A 939 -43.44 48.95 11.97
C GLU A 939 -44.52 49.95 11.70
N THR A 940 -45.21 50.37 12.75
CA THR A 940 -46.28 51.40 12.66
C THR A 940 -45.67 52.79 12.43
N ILE A 941 -46.03 53.43 11.34
CA ILE A 941 -45.74 54.84 11.07
C ILE A 941 -46.83 55.71 11.71
N PRO A 942 -46.56 56.51 12.72
CA PRO A 942 -47.60 57.34 13.39
C PRO A 942 -48.34 58.22 12.40
N ALA A 943 -49.65 58.40 12.60
CA ALA A 943 -50.44 59.39 11.87
C ALA A 943 -49.91 60.84 12.17
N ALA A 944 -49.61 61.60 11.12
CA ALA A 944 -49.03 62.89 11.28
C ALA A 944 -49.75 63.97 10.42
N HIS A 945 -50.30 64.98 11.06
CA HIS A 945 -50.77 66.20 10.38
C HIS A 945 -49.59 66.99 9.84
N ARG A 946 -49.53 67.22 8.50
CA ARG A 946 -48.65 68.27 7.96
C ARG A 946 -49.15 69.64 8.41
N GLY A 947 -48.64 70.12 9.51
CA GLY A 947 -48.82 71.52 9.89
C GLY A 947 -48.13 72.50 8.91
N LEU A 948 -48.87 73.38 8.26
CA LEU A 948 -48.31 74.42 7.45
C LEU A 948 -47.48 75.39 8.39
N HIS A 949 -46.15 75.27 8.37
CA HIS A 949 -45.28 76.30 8.83
C HIS A 949 -44.72 77.15 7.67
N ARG A 950 -45.25 78.33 7.60
CA ARG A 950 -44.89 79.46 6.72
C ARG A 950 -43.39 79.77 6.83
N LEU A 951 -42.78 79.98 5.72
CA LEU A 951 -41.47 80.62 5.50
C LEU A 951 -41.21 81.80 6.41
N LEU A 952 -40.08 81.85 7.13
CA LEU A 952 -39.27 83.05 7.34
C LEU A 952 -37.81 82.64 7.55
N GLY A 953 -36.97 83.16 6.68
CA GLY A 953 -35.55 82.79 6.61
C GLY A 953 -34.72 83.40 7.74
N LYS A 954 -33.57 82.78 7.94
CA LYS A 954 -32.28 83.45 8.15
C LYS A 954 -31.16 82.42 8.18
N ARG A 955 -30.14 82.70 7.40
CA ARG A 955 -28.82 82.07 7.44
C ARG A 955 -27.97 82.77 8.54
N PRO A 956 -26.72 82.41 8.77
CA PRO A 956 -26.04 81.18 9.11
C PRO A 956 -25.16 81.26 10.36
N GLY A 957 -24.60 80.24 10.84
CA GLY A 957 -23.54 80.28 11.88
C GLY A 957 -23.03 78.87 12.30
N VAL A 958 -21.97 78.44 11.76
CA VAL A 958 -20.66 78.01 12.29
C VAL A 958 -20.61 77.19 13.57
N ARG A 959 -19.99 76.03 13.43
CA ARG A 959 -19.14 75.22 14.37
C ARG A 959 -19.73 74.61 15.63
N SER A 960 -19.61 73.32 15.76
CA SER A 960 -18.53 72.66 16.53
C SER A 960 -18.84 71.15 16.73
N VAL A 961 -17.82 70.33 16.60
CA VAL A 961 -17.77 68.93 16.98
C VAL A 961 -17.66 68.82 18.51
N PRO A 962 -18.23 67.78 19.16
CA PRO A 962 -17.35 66.75 19.67
C PRO A 962 -17.88 65.30 19.72
N ARG A 963 -16.90 64.45 19.49
CA ARG A 963 -16.57 63.10 20.09
C ARG A 963 -17.63 62.10 20.53
N ARG A 964 -17.45 60.95 19.93
CA ARG A 964 -17.40 59.54 20.45
C ARG A 964 -18.50 59.09 21.40
N GLN A 965 -19.16 58.02 20.94
CA GLN A 965 -19.18 56.71 21.63
C GLN A 965 -19.65 55.61 20.69
N SER A 966 -18.98 54.49 20.84
CA SER A 966 -19.13 53.22 20.16
C SER A 966 -20.50 52.57 20.37
N LEU A 967 -21.02 51.91 19.36
CA LEU A 967 -21.72 50.62 19.50
C LEU A 967 -21.83 49.95 18.14
N SER A 968 -21.53 48.67 18.20
CA SER A 968 -21.60 47.60 17.20
C SER A 968 -22.91 47.56 16.40
N GLY A 969 -22.80 47.23 15.10
CA GLY A 969 -23.95 46.90 14.28
C GLY A 969 -23.53 46.52 12.87
N GLN A 970 -23.71 45.27 12.53
CA GLN A 970 -23.44 44.64 11.26
C GLN A 970 -24.02 45.41 10.08
N GLN A 971 -23.22 45.66 9.04
CA GLN A 971 -23.70 46.05 7.72
C GLN A 971 -23.52 44.88 6.75
N ILE A 972 -24.64 44.32 6.36
CA ILE A 972 -24.78 43.41 5.25
C ILE A 972 -24.82 44.24 3.96
N HIS A 973 -23.85 44.08 3.08
CA HIS A 973 -23.90 44.63 1.73
C HIS A 973 -24.74 43.71 0.83
N ARG A 974 -25.88 44.24 0.37
CA ARG A 974 -26.66 43.69 -0.75
C ARG A 974 -26.04 44.14 -2.08
N TYR A 975 -25.68 43.22 -2.93
CA TYR A 975 -25.59 43.46 -4.36
C TYR A 975 -26.93 43.10 -5.03
N ALA A 976 -27.59 44.10 -5.57
CA ALA A 976 -28.79 43.92 -6.37
C ALA A 976 -28.37 43.82 -7.83
N ALA A 977 -28.78 42.73 -8.47
CA ALA A 977 -28.73 42.56 -9.90
C ALA A 977 -29.71 43.53 -10.60
N ARG A 978 -29.27 44.24 -11.60
CA ARG A 978 -30.12 44.83 -12.66
C ARG A 978 -29.73 44.22 -13.99
N GLY A 979 -30.54 43.28 -14.46
CA GLY A 979 -30.65 43.01 -15.89
C GLY A 979 -31.68 43.92 -16.51
N GLN A 980 -31.38 44.45 -17.64
CA GLN A 980 -32.32 44.54 -18.82
C GLN A 980 -31.64 45.17 -20.02
N LEU A 981 -31.60 44.35 -21.09
CA LEU A 981 -32.01 44.62 -22.47
C LEU A 981 -31.48 45.85 -23.22
N GLY A 982 -30.77 45.55 -24.28
CA GLY A 982 -30.62 46.49 -25.43
C GLY A 982 -29.93 45.76 -26.60
N ALA A 983 -30.74 45.25 -27.49
CA ALA A 983 -30.32 44.71 -28.80
C ALA A 983 -29.88 45.86 -29.76
N GLN A 984 -28.81 45.64 -30.54
CA GLN A 984 -28.80 45.70 -32.01
C GLN A 984 -27.39 45.88 -32.57
N ARG A 985 -27.08 44.94 -33.45
CA ARG A 985 -26.37 45.07 -34.73
C ARG A 985 -25.05 45.88 -34.81
N HIS A 986 -23.93 45.24 -35.02
CA HIS A 986 -23.30 45.00 -36.34
C HIS A 986 -22.31 43.89 -36.26
#